data_103bf0e2142795167fab21e9060c90b8
#
_entry.id   103bf0e2142795167fab21e9060c90b8
#
_cell.length_a   1.000
_cell.length_b   1.000
_cell.length_c   1.000
_cell.angle_alpha   90.00
_cell.angle_beta   90.00
_cell.angle_gamma   90.00
#
_symmetry.space_group_name_H-M   'P 1'
#
loop_
_entity.id
_entity.type
_entity.pdbx_description
1 polymer ?
#
loop_
_entity_poly.entity_id
_entity_poly.type
_entity_poly.pdbx_seq_one_letter_code
_entity_poly.pdbx_strand_id
1 'polypeptide(L)'
;MKFKRLASLTVATMLLIVSVSGQNSIPRTLLSVNIIDELIGEASGERAMNHIYEMAAYIHDRPASEYSGYFFETQYILDRMKEYGLEGAVVNTYPGGTVWDGIKGSLWEVSPGKSKIADYGDLPAVLAQGSTNADVTAELVWVGEGRIDDIDKANVSGKIVVTSGNISMVHSLAIVKGALGVISYESPRPLQVPLAIPISGIGGRRGGTSNARFGFFLPPREGMVLRDRLMGRQKITVHAVVQVQNLDYKQQVPSCFIKGTDPTAGEVIFSAHLFEGYVKMGANDDLSGCAAILEIARMLNTMINEGRIERPKRTIRFIWAPEFSGTAPWVAENKEIMKKTLCDINLDMVGLWLLKSQSFLCMHRTTYGNPHYINDVMQNYYDFVGLGNRAGLAVSGRGGFVRRIVSPTGSDDPFYYAIDDHYGASDHEVFNDWGVQVPGIMMITWPDLYYHTSQDIAEKCDPTELKRVCFIGAAAAYTIANADEPMASRIAGEVTGNASARIGKQLERAIYELNNAKKEDFENLYKKTKGFIEAAVINEKATLTTTSELVANSAIFNSYLLKLTTSIDAIGKASVLNFDSYADMKAKSLGFPGIIFKPALLETIAKTILPKMTDLVTSKGYRGYSEFMIKLDQSVRDKYPITGGILDRLELSRLCNGKNSALDIKKLLDTQSEYGEADLQDVINYIYILKEAGLVTL
;
A
#
# COMPACT_ATOMS: atom_id res chain seq x y z
N MET A 1 1.79 -48.31 56.16
CA MET A 1 0.79 -47.27 55.76
C MET A 1 1.33 -45.88 55.54
N LYS A 2 2.41 -45.42 56.16
CA LYS A 2 2.95 -44.05 55.99
C LYS A 2 3.64 -43.80 54.63
N PHE A 3 4.25 -44.82 54.02
CA PHE A 3 4.91 -44.68 52.70
C PHE A 3 3.94 -44.52 51.53
N LYS A 4 2.76 -45.14 51.56
CA LYS A 4 1.75 -44.99 50.45
C LYS A 4 1.07 -43.63 50.50
N ARG A 5 0.95 -42.97 51.64
CA ARG A 5 0.39 -41.60 51.73
C ARG A 5 1.34 -40.54 51.24
N LEU A 6 2.66 -40.73 51.44
CA LEU A 6 3.66 -39.81 50.94
C LEU A 6 3.79 -39.84 49.42
N ALA A 7 3.76 -41.05 48.82
CA ALA A 7 3.79 -41.20 47.36
C ALA A 7 2.54 -40.62 46.67
N SER A 8 1.33 -40.79 47.30
CA SER A 8 0.12 -40.19 46.77
C SER A 8 0.08 -38.66 46.87
N LEU A 9 0.67 -38.08 47.90
CA LEU A 9 0.78 -36.61 48.05
C LEU A 9 1.78 -36.01 47.04
N THR A 10 2.91 -36.70 46.80
CA THR A 10 3.94 -36.28 45.85
C THR A 10 3.42 -36.36 44.43
N VAL A 11 2.66 -37.36 44.06
CA VAL A 11 2.01 -37.50 42.74
C VAL A 11 0.90 -36.46 42.55
N ALA A 12 0.09 -36.16 43.59
CA ALA A 12 -0.94 -35.13 43.53
C ALA A 12 -0.32 -33.73 43.42
N THR A 13 0.81 -33.47 44.13
CA THR A 13 1.54 -32.19 44.05
C THR A 13 2.25 -32.05 42.70
N MET A 14 2.83 -33.11 42.13
CA MET A 14 3.36 -33.09 40.76
C MET A 14 2.27 -32.89 39.70
N LEU A 15 1.07 -33.53 39.84
CA LEU A 15 -0.04 -33.28 38.95
C LEU A 15 -0.61 -31.87 39.08
N LEU A 16 -0.63 -31.29 40.27
CA LEU A 16 -1.00 -29.89 40.48
C LEU A 16 0.05 -28.91 39.91
N ILE A 17 1.34 -29.21 40.05
CA ILE A 17 2.42 -28.39 39.46
C ILE A 17 2.41 -28.51 37.92
N VAL A 18 2.12 -29.68 37.37
CA VAL A 18 1.99 -29.88 35.93
C VAL A 18 0.74 -29.15 35.37
N SER A 19 -0.34 -29.04 36.18
CA SER A 19 -1.54 -28.27 35.77
C SER A 19 -1.34 -26.74 35.88
N VAL A 20 -0.40 -26.26 36.69
CA VAL A 20 -0.10 -24.82 36.88
C VAL A 20 1.00 -24.35 35.90
N SER A 21 1.88 -25.24 35.44
CA SER A 21 2.89 -24.90 34.43
C SER A 21 2.40 -24.96 32.99
N GLY A 22 1.14 -25.31 32.78
CA GLY A 22 0.45 -25.27 31.48
C GLY A 22 -0.42 -24.02 31.26
N GLN A 23 -0.24 -22.96 32.03
CA GLN A 23 -0.77 -21.66 31.64
C GLN A 23 0.05 -21.16 30.45
N ASN A 24 -0.40 -21.60 29.25
CA ASN A 24 -0.06 -20.95 28.01
C ASN A 24 -0.20 -19.44 28.22
N SER A 25 0.81 -18.67 27.89
CA SER A 25 0.66 -17.22 27.77
C SER A 25 -0.56 -16.98 26.86
N ILE A 26 -1.66 -16.53 27.46
CA ILE A 26 -2.88 -16.19 26.70
C ILE A 26 -2.45 -15.21 25.62
N PRO A 27 -2.74 -15.47 24.35
CA PRO A 27 -2.42 -14.54 23.28
C PRO A 27 -2.96 -13.17 23.66
N ARG A 28 -2.13 -12.13 23.58
CA ARG A 28 -2.53 -10.76 23.91
C ARG A 28 -3.27 -10.14 22.70
N THR A 29 -4.45 -10.67 22.40
CA THR A 29 -5.31 -10.14 21.33
C THR A 29 -6.38 -9.22 21.91
N LEU A 30 -6.82 -8.23 21.11
CA LEU A 30 -7.91 -7.34 21.46
C LEU A 30 -9.23 -8.11 21.56
N LEU A 31 -9.50 -9.03 20.65
CA LEU A 31 -10.66 -9.94 20.73
C LEU A 31 -10.42 -11.10 21.70
N SER A 32 -11.50 -11.67 22.21
CA SER A 32 -11.45 -12.86 23.06
C SER A 32 -10.98 -14.08 22.28
N VAL A 33 -10.40 -15.06 22.98
CA VAL A 33 -9.91 -16.31 22.39
C VAL A 33 -11.00 -17.04 21.61
N ASN A 34 -12.24 -17.04 22.10
CA ASN A 34 -13.36 -17.70 21.42
C ASN A 34 -13.64 -17.07 20.05
N ILE A 35 -13.66 -15.71 19.96
CA ILE A 35 -13.86 -15.02 18.69
C ILE A 35 -12.66 -15.25 17.75
N ILE A 36 -11.45 -15.24 18.28
CA ILE A 36 -10.24 -15.55 17.50
C ILE A 36 -10.33 -16.97 16.91
N ASP A 37 -10.76 -17.93 17.71
CA ASP A 37 -10.90 -19.34 17.27
C ASP A 37 -11.96 -19.49 16.18
N GLU A 38 -13.10 -18.79 16.29
CA GLU A 38 -14.13 -18.76 15.26
C GLU A 38 -13.61 -18.13 13.96
N LEU A 39 -12.93 -16.99 14.03
CA LEU A 39 -12.35 -16.32 12.87
C LEU A 39 -11.30 -17.20 12.15
N ILE A 40 -10.39 -17.84 12.90
CA ILE A 40 -9.39 -18.75 12.31
C ILE A 40 -10.05 -19.97 11.69
N GLY A 41 -11.10 -20.50 12.34
CA GLY A 41 -11.83 -21.68 11.88
C GLY A 41 -12.60 -21.43 10.59
N GLU A 42 -13.18 -20.23 10.43
CA GLU A 42 -14.00 -19.87 9.27
C GLU A 42 -13.19 -19.37 8.09
N ALA A 43 -12.06 -18.70 8.30
CA ALA A 43 -11.21 -18.16 7.23
C ALA A 43 -10.68 -19.29 6.33
N SER A 44 -10.90 -19.18 5.02
CA SER A 44 -10.46 -20.16 4.03
C SER A 44 -9.56 -19.55 2.97
N GLY A 45 -8.27 -19.87 3.04
CA GLY A 45 -7.31 -19.50 2.00
C GLY A 45 -7.62 -20.20 0.66
N GLU A 46 -8.18 -21.42 0.70
CA GLU A 46 -8.58 -22.15 -0.50
C GLU A 46 -9.72 -21.45 -1.24
N ARG A 47 -10.69 -20.89 -0.52
CA ARG A 47 -11.79 -20.11 -1.16
C ARG A 47 -11.24 -18.85 -1.81
N ALA A 48 -10.41 -18.09 -1.10
CA ALA A 48 -9.77 -16.92 -1.67
C ALA A 48 -8.93 -17.29 -2.90
N MET A 49 -8.16 -18.38 -2.84
CA MET A 49 -7.38 -18.88 -3.96
C MET A 49 -8.25 -19.31 -5.16
N ASN A 50 -9.40 -19.95 -4.91
CA ASN A 50 -10.34 -20.31 -5.96
C ASN A 50 -10.92 -19.07 -6.65
N HIS A 51 -11.20 -17.98 -5.92
CA HIS A 51 -11.62 -16.72 -6.53
C HIS A 51 -10.53 -16.16 -7.45
N ILE A 52 -9.25 -16.24 -7.07
CA ILE A 52 -8.12 -15.83 -7.93
C ILE A 52 -8.09 -16.69 -9.20
N TYR A 53 -8.18 -18.02 -9.09
CA TYR A 53 -8.17 -18.90 -10.25
C TYR A 53 -9.33 -18.60 -11.22
N GLU A 54 -10.53 -18.39 -10.70
CA GLU A 54 -11.71 -18.09 -11.52
C GLU A 54 -11.56 -16.75 -12.27
N MET A 55 -11.10 -15.69 -11.59
CA MET A 55 -10.96 -14.38 -12.20
C MET A 55 -9.75 -14.29 -13.13
N ALA A 56 -8.57 -14.76 -12.71
CA ALA A 56 -7.34 -14.65 -13.50
C ALA A 56 -7.40 -15.41 -14.83
N ALA A 57 -8.20 -16.46 -14.94
CA ALA A 57 -8.35 -17.23 -16.16
C ALA A 57 -8.96 -16.43 -17.33
N TYR A 58 -9.70 -15.35 -17.04
CA TYR A 58 -10.48 -14.61 -18.04
C TYR A 58 -9.91 -13.25 -18.42
N ILE A 59 -8.99 -12.69 -17.65
CA ILE A 59 -8.56 -11.29 -17.83
C ILE A 59 -7.65 -11.08 -19.04
N HIS A 60 -6.96 -12.09 -19.52
CA HIS A 60 -5.92 -11.93 -20.54
C HIS A 60 -6.42 -11.72 -21.98
N ASP A 61 -7.70 -11.97 -22.27
CA ASP A 61 -8.29 -11.74 -23.61
C ASP A 61 -9.77 -11.35 -23.46
N ARG A 62 -10.02 -10.06 -23.21
CA ARG A 62 -11.38 -9.55 -23.00
C ARG A 62 -12.14 -9.45 -24.31
N PRO A 63 -13.32 -10.06 -24.44
CA PRO A 63 -14.18 -9.79 -25.58
C PRO A 63 -14.68 -8.33 -25.55
N ALA A 64 -14.72 -7.69 -26.70
CA ALA A 64 -15.16 -6.29 -26.84
C ALA A 64 -16.56 -6.01 -26.26
N SER A 65 -17.41 -7.05 -26.12
CA SER A 65 -18.74 -6.95 -25.52
C SER A 65 -18.71 -6.59 -24.03
N GLU A 66 -17.64 -6.91 -23.29
CA GLU A 66 -17.52 -6.56 -21.88
C GLU A 66 -17.38 -5.05 -21.64
N TYR A 67 -16.80 -4.32 -22.59
CA TYR A 67 -16.66 -2.87 -22.49
C TYR A 67 -17.99 -2.12 -22.56
N SER A 68 -19.03 -2.73 -23.13
CA SER A 68 -20.40 -2.19 -23.17
C SER A 68 -21.31 -2.75 -22.06
N GLY A 69 -20.90 -3.82 -21.40
CA GLY A 69 -21.61 -4.50 -20.31
C GLY A 69 -20.86 -4.39 -18.98
N TYR A 70 -20.85 -5.47 -18.23
CA TYR A 70 -19.95 -5.65 -17.10
C TYR A 70 -18.74 -6.46 -17.53
N PHE A 71 -17.57 -6.13 -16.96
CA PHE A 71 -16.39 -6.97 -17.04
C PHE A 71 -16.66 -8.31 -16.33
N PHE A 72 -16.02 -9.37 -16.77
CA PHE A 72 -16.20 -10.69 -16.20
C PHE A 72 -16.00 -10.69 -14.69
N GLU A 73 -14.91 -10.11 -14.20
CA GLU A 73 -14.61 -10.03 -12.77
C GLU A 73 -15.62 -9.17 -11.99
N THR A 74 -16.16 -8.12 -12.61
CA THR A 74 -17.23 -7.31 -12.01
C THR A 74 -18.49 -8.14 -11.80
N GLN A 75 -18.89 -8.88 -12.84
CA GLN A 75 -20.07 -9.77 -12.78
C GLN A 75 -19.84 -10.91 -11.78
N TYR A 76 -18.63 -11.48 -11.76
CA TYR A 76 -18.25 -12.52 -10.83
C TYR A 76 -18.38 -12.06 -9.38
N ILE A 77 -17.81 -10.92 -9.00
CA ILE A 77 -17.91 -10.34 -7.66
C ILE A 77 -19.38 -10.08 -7.30
N LEU A 78 -20.15 -9.48 -8.20
CA LEU A 78 -21.58 -9.23 -7.98
C LEU A 78 -22.36 -10.51 -7.68
N ASP A 79 -22.09 -11.59 -8.43
CA ASP A 79 -22.77 -12.87 -8.25
C ASP A 79 -22.36 -13.55 -6.93
N ARG A 80 -21.09 -13.47 -6.55
CA ARG A 80 -20.62 -13.97 -5.23
C ARG A 80 -21.21 -13.17 -4.08
N MET A 81 -21.28 -11.83 -4.16
CA MET A 81 -21.94 -11.01 -3.14
C MET A 81 -23.39 -11.45 -2.90
N LYS A 82 -24.13 -11.71 -3.99
CA LYS A 82 -25.52 -12.20 -3.92
C LYS A 82 -25.62 -13.61 -3.34
N GLU A 83 -24.75 -14.51 -3.80
CA GLU A 83 -24.69 -15.89 -3.28
C GLU A 83 -24.40 -15.92 -1.78
N TYR A 84 -23.52 -15.07 -1.30
CA TYR A 84 -23.19 -14.97 0.13
C TYR A 84 -24.23 -14.19 0.95
N GLY A 85 -25.30 -13.71 0.32
CA GLY A 85 -26.38 -12.99 1.00
C GLY A 85 -25.96 -11.64 1.57
N LEU A 86 -24.96 -10.98 0.97
CA LEU A 86 -24.47 -9.68 1.42
C LEU A 86 -25.47 -8.58 1.10
N GLU A 87 -25.65 -7.63 2.02
CA GLU A 87 -26.61 -6.54 1.88
C GLU A 87 -26.06 -5.46 0.92
N GLY A 88 -26.96 -4.84 0.14
CA GLY A 88 -26.62 -3.72 -0.74
C GLY A 88 -25.70 -4.08 -1.91
N ALA A 89 -25.67 -5.35 -2.36
CA ALA A 89 -24.89 -5.82 -3.49
C ALA A 89 -25.27 -5.08 -4.78
N VAL A 90 -24.44 -4.13 -5.22
CA VAL A 90 -24.65 -3.28 -6.40
C VAL A 90 -23.35 -3.06 -7.16
N VAL A 91 -23.45 -2.63 -8.42
CA VAL A 91 -22.35 -2.10 -9.22
C VAL A 91 -22.62 -0.64 -9.53
N ASN A 92 -21.84 0.26 -8.97
CA ASN A 92 -21.84 1.67 -9.34
C ASN A 92 -21.01 1.84 -10.62
N THR A 93 -21.43 2.74 -11.50
CA THR A 93 -20.72 2.97 -12.77
C THR A 93 -20.42 4.43 -12.97
N TYR A 94 -19.20 4.73 -13.42
CA TYR A 94 -18.72 6.09 -13.68
C TYR A 94 -18.12 6.20 -15.10
N PRO A 95 -18.00 7.41 -15.66
CA PRO A 95 -17.33 7.58 -16.95
C PRO A 95 -15.88 7.07 -16.90
N GLY A 96 -15.52 6.15 -17.80
CA GLY A 96 -14.18 5.57 -17.90
C GLY A 96 -13.34 6.20 -19.01
N GLY A 97 -13.98 6.80 -20.01
CA GLY A 97 -13.31 7.30 -21.19
C GLY A 97 -13.03 6.21 -22.22
N THR A 98 -11.91 6.33 -22.93
CA THR A 98 -11.51 5.41 -24.00
C THR A 98 -10.25 4.65 -23.60
N VAL A 99 -10.26 3.34 -23.79
CA VAL A 99 -9.12 2.45 -23.57
C VAL A 99 -8.62 1.87 -24.89
N TRP A 100 -7.31 1.72 -25.01
CA TRP A 100 -6.69 1.00 -26.12
C TRP A 100 -6.82 -0.51 -25.88
N ASP A 101 -7.11 -1.26 -26.96
CA ASP A 101 -7.29 -2.71 -26.91
C ASP A 101 -6.62 -3.36 -28.12
N GLY A 102 -5.90 -4.47 -27.90
CA GLY A 102 -5.25 -5.25 -28.95
C GLY A 102 -6.23 -6.25 -29.55
N ILE A 103 -6.25 -6.36 -30.88
CA ILE A 103 -7.03 -7.38 -31.61
C ILE A 103 -6.08 -8.48 -32.11
N LYS A 104 -4.92 -8.09 -32.62
CA LYS A 104 -3.93 -8.97 -33.20
C LYS A 104 -2.53 -8.37 -33.07
N GLY A 105 -1.56 -9.18 -32.70
CA GLY A 105 -0.15 -8.84 -32.74
C GLY A 105 0.64 -10.07 -33.08
N SER A 106 1.23 -10.15 -34.27
CA SER A 106 2.07 -11.28 -34.65
C SER A 106 3.40 -10.81 -35.21
N LEU A 107 4.46 -11.47 -34.77
CA LEU A 107 5.85 -11.21 -35.19
C LEU A 107 6.50 -12.52 -35.63
N TRP A 108 6.80 -12.63 -36.91
CA TRP A 108 7.39 -13.81 -37.52
C TRP A 108 8.74 -13.51 -38.13
N GLU A 109 9.76 -14.30 -37.82
CA GLU A 109 10.97 -14.34 -38.63
C GLU A 109 10.63 -14.95 -40.00
N VAL A 110 10.98 -14.26 -41.07
CA VAL A 110 10.76 -14.72 -42.46
C VAL A 110 12.04 -14.97 -43.20
N SER A 111 13.18 -14.50 -42.69
CA SER A 111 14.52 -14.78 -43.20
C SER A 111 15.54 -14.60 -42.07
N PRO A 112 16.58 -15.48 -41.96
CA PRO A 112 16.90 -16.62 -42.83
C PRO A 112 16.02 -17.85 -42.57
N GLY A 113 15.32 -17.91 -41.45
CA GLY A 113 14.41 -19.01 -41.10
C GLY A 113 12.93 -18.62 -41.30
N LYS A 114 12.05 -19.52 -40.87
CA LYS A 114 10.63 -19.25 -40.67
C LYS A 114 10.24 -19.72 -39.28
N SER A 115 10.04 -18.78 -38.36
CA SER A 115 9.63 -19.08 -36.97
C SER A 115 8.78 -17.96 -36.39
N LYS A 116 7.83 -18.34 -35.54
CA LYS A 116 7.07 -17.39 -34.74
C LYS A 116 8.00 -16.85 -33.65
N ILE A 117 8.07 -15.53 -33.50
CA ILE A 117 8.82 -14.84 -32.43
C ILE A 117 7.87 -14.43 -31.31
N ALA A 118 6.73 -13.81 -31.62
CA ALA A 118 5.72 -13.43 -30.66
C ALA A 118 4.33 -13.44 -31.30
N ASP A 119 3.31 -13.75 -30.50
CA ASP A 119 1.91 -13.72 -30.95
C ASP A 119 1.01 -13.28 -29.80
N TYR A 120 0.18 -12.27 -30.04
CA TYR A 120 -0.80 -11.73 -29.09
C TYR A 120 -1.79 -12.80 -28.61
N GLY A 121 -2.19 -13.71 -29.49
CA GLY A 121 -3.08 -14.82 -29.13
C GLY A 121 -2.46 -15.85 -28.19
N ASP A 122 -1.11 -15.96 -28.18
CA ASP A 122 -0.42 -16.82 -27.19
C ASP A 122 -0.28 -16.09 -25.84
N LEU A 123 0.07 -14.81 -25.88
CA LEU A 123 0.26 -13.97 -24.69
C LEU A 123 0.05 -12.49 -25.04
N PRO A 124 -1.06 -11.88 -24.65
CA PRO A 124 -1.36 -10.48 -24.95
C PRO A 124 -0.28 -9.47 -24.55
N ALA A 125 0.45 -9.72 -23.45
CA ALA A 125 1.53 -8.87 -22.98
C ALA A 125 2.69 -8.69 -23.97
N VAL A 126 2.78 -9.49 -25.02
CA VAL A 126 3.82 -9.31 -26.05
C VAL A 126 3.59 -8.05 -26.92
N LEU A 127 2.38 -7.52 -26.97
CA LEU A 127 2.06 -6.31 -27.73
C LEU A 127 2.04 -5.08 -26.80
N ALA A 128 2.93 -4.13 -27.06
CA ALA A 128 3.02 -2.92 -26.25
C ALA A 128 1.76 -2.06 -26.38
N GLN A 129 1.20 -1.63 -25.26
CA GLN A 129 0.07 -0.70 -25.19
C GLN A 129 0.39 0.59 -25.98
N GLY A 130 -0.60 1.13 -26.70
CA GLY A 130 -0.42 2.31 -27.53
C GLY A 130 0.18 2.01 -28.91
N SER A 131 0.41 0.75 -29.27
CA SER A 131 0.71 0.34 -30.64
C SER A 131 -0.41 0.73 -31.60
N THR A 132 -0.08 1.01 -32.87
CA THR A 132 -1.03 1.32 -33.93
C THR A 132 -1.03 0.22 -35.00
N ASN A 133 -2.07 0.17 -35.83
CA ASN A 133 -2.18 -0.80 -36.91
C ASN A 133 -0.95 -0.78 -37.82
N ALA A 134 -0.43 -1.96 -38.10
CA ALA A 134 0.73 -2.14 -38.97
C ALA A 134 0.71 -3.48 -39.70
N ASP A 135 1.27 -3.52 -40.92
CA ASP A 135 1.60 -4.72 -41.68
C ASP A 135 2.94 -4.44 -42.36
N VAL A 136 4.02 -4.92 -41.81
CA VAL A 136 5.41 -4.50 -42.13
C VAL A 136 6.34 -5.68 -42.22
N THR A 137 7.10 -5.77 -43.32
CA THR A 137 8.25 -6.67 -43.41
C THR A 137 9.53 -5.84 -43.43
N ALA A 138 10.43 -6.07 -42.45
CA ALA A 138 11.66 -5.28 -42.30
C ALA A 138 12.79 -6.07 -41.65
N GLU A 139 14.03 -5.60 -41.90
CA GLU A 139 15.25 -6.10 -41.25
C GLU A 139 15.29 -5.62 -39.77
N LEU A 140 15.76 -6.48 -38.88
CA LEU A 140 16.05 -6.14 -37.49
C LEU A 140 17.40 -5.46 -37.34
N VAL A 141 17.49 -4.53 -36.36
CA VAL A 141 18.73 -3.89 -35.97
C VAL A 141 18.84 -3.78 -34.46
N TRP A 142 20.00 -4.20 -33.93
CA TRP A 142 20.30 -4.09 -32.49
C TRP A 142 20.82 -2.70 -32.11
N VAL A 143 20.29 -2.10 -31.03
CA VAL A 143 20.67 -0.76 -30.56
C VAL A 143 21.07 -0.73 -29.07
N GLY A 144 21.49 -1.86 -28.50
CA GLY A 144 21.90 -1.88 -27.10
C GLY A 144 20.76 -1.51 -26.15
N GLU A 145 21.05 -0.63 -25.19
CA GLU A 145 20.07 -0.06 -24.27
C GLU A 145 19.22 1.05 -24.91
N GLY A 146 19.46 1.38 -26.16
CA GLY A 146 18.73 2.39 -26.91
C GLY A 146 19.10 3.83 -26.56
N ARG A 147 20.36 4.07 -26.18
CA ARG A 147 20.89 5.42 -26.02
C ARG A 147 20.93 6.15 -27.38
N ILE A 148 20.86 7.46 -27.37
CA ILE A 148 20.83 8.27 -28.60
C ILE A 148 21.98 7.90 -29.54
N ASP A 149 23.20 7.79 -29.03
CA ASP A 149 24.38 7.43 -29.81
C ASP A 149 24.30 6.03 -30.42
N ASP A 150 23.67 5.07 -29.75
CA ASP A 150 23.52 3.70 -30.25
C ASP A 150 22.50 3.66 -31.38
N ILE A 151 21.42 4.41 -31.24
CA ILE A 151 20.39 4.54 -32.29
C ILE A 151 20.96 5.24 -33.52
N ASP A 152 21.80 6.30 -33.35
CA ASP A 152 22.43 7.02 -34.44
C ASP A 152 23.39 6.15 -35.23
N LYS A 153 24.22 5.35 -34.53
CA LYS A 153 25.18 4.45 -35.18
C LYS A 153 24.52 3.28 -35.91
N ALA A 154 23.35 2.85 -35.48
CA ALA A 154 22.70 1.63 -35.96
C ALA A 154 21.96 1.79 -37.30
N ASN A 155 21.79 3.01 -37.83
CA ASN A 155 21.02 3.29 -39.05
C ASN A 155 19.64 2.61 -39.02
N VAL A 156 18.76 3.11 -38.16
CA VAL A 156 17.44 2.52 -37.85
C VAL A 156 16.37 2.78 -38.91
N SER A 157 16.61 3.66 -39.88
CA SER A 157 15.62 4.06 -40.89
C SER A 157 15.16 2.86 -41.71
N GLY A 158 13.84 2.65 -41.79
CA GLY A 158 13.21 1.53 -42.51
C GLY A 158 13.38 0.16 -41.85
N LYS A 159 13.87 0.10 -40.60
CA LYS A 159 14.09 -1.15 -39.86
C LYS A 159 13.23 -1.24 -38.59
N ILE A 160 13.17 -2.43 -38.01
CA ILE A 160 12.61 -2.66 -36.68
C ILE A 160 13.76 -2.77 -35.68
N VAL A 161 13.71 -1.97 -34.62
CA VAL A 161 14.77 -1.86 -33.62
C VAL A 161 14.61 -2.96 -32.57
N VAL A 162 15.70 -3.60 -32.16
CA VAL A 162 15.78 -4.53 -31.02
C VAL A 162 16.60 -3.90 -29.91
N THR A 163 16.10 -3.92 -28.68
CA THR A 163 16.74 -3.28 -27.52
C THR A 163 16.56 -4.07 -26.23
N SER A 164 17.45 -3.84 -25.26
CA SER A 164 17.27 -4.24 -23.85
C SER A 164 16.76 -3.08 -22.98
N GLY A 165 16.65 -1.88 -23.54
CA GLY A 165 16.22 -0.70 -22.82
C GLY A 165 14.70 -0.50 -22.80
N ASN A 166 14.27 0.54 -22.06
CA ASN A 166 12.86 0.87 -21.93
C ASN A 166 12.18 1.14 -23.28
N ILE A 167 11.14 0.37 -23.58
CA ILE A 167 10.49 0.40 -24.89
C ILE A 167 9.95 1.77 -25.23
N SER A 168 9.33 2.49 -24.28
CA SER A 168 8.72 3.80 -24.52
C SER A 168 9.77 4.85 -24.88
N MET A 169 10.90 4.82 -24.16
CA MET A 169 12.03 5.73 -24.42
C MET A 169 12.66 5.44 -25.77
N VAL A 170 13.00 4.17 -26.04
CA VAL A 170 13.65 3.77 -27.30
C VAL A 170 12.71 4.00 -28.50
N HIS A 171 11.42 3.70 -28.35
CA HIS A 171 10.42 3.98 -29.38
C HIS A 171 10.39 5.48 -29.71
N SER A 172 10.30 6.37 -28.71
CA SER A 172 10.24 7.81 -28.96
C SER A 172 11.46 8.34 -29.69
N LEU A 173 12.65 7.80 -29.43
CA LEU A 173 13.92 8.18 -30.07
C LEU A 173 14.09 7.58 -31.46
N ALA A 174 13.72 6.31 -31.65
CA ALA A 174 13.95 5.59 -32.89
C ALA A 174 12.95 5.95 -34.00
N ILE A 175 11.67 6.19 -33.64
CA ILE A 175 10.61 6.50 -34.63
C ILE A 175 10.89 7.81 -35.36
N VAL A 176 11.37 8.86 -34.65
CA VAL A 176 11.73 10.15 -35.29
C VAL A 176 12.91 10.02 -36.27
N LYS A 177 13.70 8.93 -36.14
CA LYS A 177 14.81 8.60 -37.05
C LYS A 177 14.41 7.58 -38.16
N GLY A 178 13.10 7.32 -38.29
CA GLY A 178 12.55 6.51 -39.36
C GLY A 178 12.44 5.00 -39.07
N ALA A 179 12.59 4.57 -37.82
CA ALA A 179 12.31 3.19 -37.45
C ALA A 179 10.83 2.85 -37.66
N LEU A 180 10.52 1.60 -37.99
CA LEU A 180 9.18 1.12 -38.27
C LEU A 180 8.46 0.57 -37.03
N GLY A 181 9.24 0.12 -36.04
CA GLY A 181 8.74 -0.41 -34.77
C GLY A 181 9.90 -0.76 -33.84
N VAL A 182 9.58 -1.20 -32.62
CA VAL A 182 10.55 -1.57 -31.59
C VAL A 182 10.20 -2.91 -30.98
N ILE A 183 11.22 -3.75 -30.74
CA ILE A 183 11.15 -4.98 -29.96
C ILE A 183 12.03 -4.78 -28.72
N SER A 184 11.43 -4.89 -27.54
CA SER A 184 12.21 -4.80 -26.29
C SER A 184 12.12 -6.11 -25.49
N TYR A 185 13.21 -6.45 -24.83
CA TYR A 185 13.24 -7.48 -23.79
C TYR A 185 13.66 -6.89 -22.45
N GLU A 186 13.27 -5.63 -22.21
CA GLU A 186 13.50 -5.00 -20.91
C GLU A 186 12.93 -5.84 -19.78
N SER A 187 13.65 -5.90 -18.67
CA SER A 187 13.17 -6.50 -17.43
C SER A 187 13.99 -5.96 -16.28
N PRO A 188 13.38 -5.66 -15.13
CA PRO A 188 14.13 -5.28 -13.93
C PRO A 188 14.92 -6.47 -13.34
N ARG A 189 14.56 -7.71 -13.70
CA ARG A 189 15.12 -8.94 -13.12
C ARG A 189 15.33 -10.03 -14.19
N PRO A 190 16.16 -9.77 -15.23
CA PRO A 190 16.24 -10.64 -16.39
C PRO A 190 16.81 -12.04 -16.10
N LEU A 191 17.57 -12.21 -15.01
CA LEU A 191 18.16 -13.48 -14.62
C LEU A 191 17.28 -14.25 -13.61
N GLN A 192 16.60 -13.55 -12.71
CA GLN A 192 15.73 -14.16 -11.71
C GLN A 192 14.39 -14.60 -12.30
N VAL A 193 13.83 -13.79 -13.23
CA VAL A 193 12.55 -14.07 -13.88
C VAL A 193 12.68 -13.96 -15.40
N PRO A 194 13.43 -14.90 -16.04
CA PRO A 194 13.81 -14.80 -17.45
C PRO A 194 12.65 -14.96 -18.45
N LEU A 195 11.46 -15.32 -17.97
CA LEU A 195 10.24 -15.44 -18.79
C LEU A 195 9.26 -14.27 -18.60
N ALA A 196 9.54 -13.34 -17.67
CA ALA A 196 8.64 -12.23 -17.39
C ALA A 196 8.70 -11.18 -18.51
N ILE A 197 7.55 -10.84 -19.03
CA ILE A 197 7.32 -9.71 -19.94
C ILE A 197 6.69 -8.58 -19.12
N PRO A 198 7.28 -7.37 -19.08
CA PRO A 198 6.68 -6.26 -18.38
C PRO A 198 5.38 -5.82 -19.07
N ILE A 199 4.39 -5.41 -18.28
CA ILE A 199 3.15 -4.79 -18.79
C ILE A 199 3.41 -3.29 -18.91
N SER A 200 3.68 -2.86 -20.13
CA SER A 200 4.09 -1.50 -20.43
C SER A 200 3.64 -1.10 -21.84
N GLY A 201 3.84 0.18 -22.20
CA GLY A 201 3.38 0.71 -23.47
C GLY A 201 4.37 1.65 -24.14
N ILE A 202 4.00 2.07 -25.35
CA ILE A 202 4.67 3.11 -26.13
C ILE A 202 3.77 4.34 -26.18
N GLY A 203 4.36 5.55 -26.36
CA GLY A 203 3.59 6.79 -26.53
C GLY A 203 3.45 7.68 -25.31
N GLY A 204 4.05 7.33 -24.16
CA GLY A 204 4.07 8.15 -22.92
C GLY A 204 2.71 8.25 -22.22
N ARG A 205 2.73 8.66 -20.93
CA ARG A 205 1.55 8.76 -20.03
C ARG A 205 0.42 9.73 -20.50
N ARG A 206 0.57 10.45 -21.60
CA ARG A 206 -0.41 11.43 -22.12
C ARG A 206 -0.77 11.22 -23.57
N GLY A 207 -1.00 9.97 -23.97
CA GLY A 207 -1.82 9.58 -25.13
C GLY A 207 -1.74 10.46 -26.38
N GLY A 208 -0.57 10.78 -26.89
CA GLY A 208 -0.51 11.63 -28.04
C GLY A 208 0.83 11.65 -28.72
N THR A 209 1.05 10.70 -29.62
CA THR A 209 2.02 10.94 -30.67
C THR A 209 1.36 10.68 -32.01
N SER A 210 1.27 11.73 -32.83
CA SER A 210 0.86 11.66 -34.21
C SER A 210 1.69 10.68 -35.06
N ASN A 211 2.75 10.10 -34.49
CA ASN A 211 3.69 9.18 -35.13
C ASN A 211 3.83 7.84 -34.38
N ALA A 212 2.83 7.43 -33.61
CA ALA A 212 2.86 6.11 -32.96
C ALA A 212 2.99 5.01 -34.04
N ARG A 213 3.86 4.04 -33.75
CA ARG A 213 4.08 2.83 -34.55
C ARG A 213 3.68 1.64 -33.70
N PHE A 214 4.47 0.59 -33.67
CA PHE A 214 4.18 -0.58 -32.84
C PHE A 214 5.41 -0.96 -32.01
N GLY A 215 5.11 -1.66 -30.91
CA GLY A 215 6.13 -2.27 -30.05
C GLY A 215 5.78 -3.72 -29.71
N PHE A 216 6.78 -4.57 -29.66
CA PHE A 216 6.68 -5.92 -29.13
C PHE A 216 7.59 -6.11 -27.94
N PHE A 217 7.14 -6.90 -26.98
CA PHE A 217 7.98 -7.40 -25.89
C PHE A 217 8.35 -8.87 -26.12
N LEU A 218 9.55 -9.22 -25.71
CA LEU A 218 10.00 -10.60 -25.61
C LEU A 218 10.43 -10.90 -24.17
N PRO A 219 10.27 -12.16 -23.73
CA PRO A 219 10.92 -12.58 -22.50
C PRO A 219 12.43 -12.34 -22.58
N PRO A 220 13.11 -11.95 -21.48
CA PRO A 220 14.56 -11.75 -21.48
C PRO A 220 15.35 -12.88 -22.10
N ARG A 221 14.99 -14.14 -21.80
CA ARG A 221 15.65 -15.33 -22.36
C ARG A 221 15.64 -15.35 -23.89
N GLU A 222 14.50 -15.05 -24.49
CA GLU A 222 14.34 -15.07 -25.96
C GLU A 222 14.94 -13.82 -26.61
N GLY A 223 14.78 -12.67 -25.97
CA GLY A 223 15.39 -11.43 -26.41
C GLY A 223 16.92 -11.49 -26.43
N MET A 224 17.55 -12.14 -25.45
CA MET A 224 19.01 -12.37 -25.43
C MET A 224 19.46 -13.24 -26.60
N VAL A 225 18.72 -14.29 -26.93
CA VAL A 225 19.02 -15.14 -28.11
C VAL A 225 18.96 -14.33 -29.42
N LEU A 226 17.91 -13.50 -29.56
CA LEU A 226 17.77 -12.63 -30.73
C LEU A 226 18.89 -11.59 -30.81
N ARG A 227 19.26 -10.98 -29.69
CA ARG A 227 20.42 -10.07 -29.57
C ARG A 227 21.68 -10.72 -30.03
N ASP A 228 22.01 -11.93 -29.54
CA ASP A 228 23.27 -12.61 -29.80
C ASP A 228 23.39 -12.95 -31.29
N ARG A 229 22.30 -13.33 -31.95
CA ARG A 229 22.23 -13.53 -33.40
C ARG A 229 22.57 -12.23 -34.17
N LEU A 230 21.97 -11.11 -33.76
CA LEU A 230 22.21 -9.80 -34.38
C LEU A 230 23.65 -9.30 -34.15
N MET A 231 24.17 -9.46 -32.93
CA MET A 231 25.58 -9.14 -32.62
C MET A 231 26.55 -10.02 -33.41
N GLY A 232 26.21 -11.28 -33.70
CA GLY A 232 26.90 -12.18 -34.63
C GLY A 232 26.73 -11.77 -36.09
N ARG A 233 26.16 -10.60 -36.39
CA ARG A 233 25.95 -10.05 -37.75
C ARG A 233 25.00 -10.88 -38.61
N GLN A 234 24.15 -11.71 -38.03
CA GLN A 234 23.11 -12.39 -38.78
C GLN A 234 22.06 -11.37 -39.23
N LYS A 235 21.76 -11.36 -40.53
CA LYS A 235 20.65 -10.57 -41.05
C LYS A 235 19.35 -11.31 -40.80
N ILE A 236 18.44 -10.67 -40.06
CA ILE A 236 17.13 -11.22 -39.70
C ILE A 236 16.06 -10.28 -40.23
N THR A 237 15.18 -10.83 -41.05
CA THR A 237 14.00 -10.11 -41.54
C THR A 237 12.76 -10.67 -40.85
N VAL A 238 11.90 -9.79 -40.36
CA VAL A 238 10.64 -10.17 -39.71
C VAL A 238 9.44 -9.56 -40.45
N HIS A 239 8.29 -10.24 -40.32
CA HIS A 239 6.99 -9.74 -40.70
C HIS A 239 6.20 -9.49 -39.42
N ALA A 240 5.79 -8.25 -39.20
CA ALA A 240 5.00 -7.79 -38.07
C ALA A 240 3.61 -7.37 -38.53
N VAL A 241 2.57 -7.95 -37.95
CA VAL A 241 1.17 -7.55 -38.18
C VAL A 241 0.56 -7.12 -36.84
N VAL A 242 0.00 -5.92 -36.78
CA VAL A 242 -0.65 -5.35 -35.61
C VAL A 242 -2.02 -4.82 -35.99
N GLN A 243 -3.04 -5.21 -35.24
CA GLN A 243 -4.40 -4.68 -35.33
C GLN A 243 -4.86 -4.31 -33.92
N VAL A 244 -5.38 -3.11 -33.78
CA VAL A 244 -5.81 -2.54 -32.50
C VAL A 244 -7.10 -1.74 -32.69
N GLN A 245 -7.81 -1.52 -31.58
CA GLN A 245 -8.99 -0.68 -31.51
C GLN A 245 -8.95 0.20 -30.26
N ASN A 246 -9.84 1.17 -30.21
CA ASN A 246 -10.13 1.94 -29.01
C ASN A 246 -11.59 1.72 -28.64
N LEU A 247 -11.84 1.43 -27.36
CA LEU A 247 -13.17 1.11 -26.84
C LEU A 247 -13.54 2.08 -25.73
N ASP A 248 -14.75 2.60 -25.77
CA ASP A 248 -15.29 3.37 -24.65
C ASP A 248 -15.77 2.41 -23.58
N TYR A 249 -15.53 2.76 -22.31
CA TYR A 249 -15.93 1.94 -21.18
C TYR A 249 -16.41 2.79 -20.01
N LYS A 250 -16.99 2.13 -19.02
CA LYS A 250 -17.35 2.73 -17.73
C LYS A 250 -16.50 2.12 -16.63
N GLN A 251 -16.07 2.95 -15.69
CA GLN A 251 -15.54 2.46 -14.41
C GLN A 251 -16.66 1.71 -13.70
N GLN A 252 -16.37 0.52 -13.20
CA GLN A 252 -17.34 -0.36 -12.56
C GLN A 252 -16.87 -0.64 -11.13
N VAL A 253 -17.69 -0.27 -10.16
CA VAL A 253 -17.37 -0.38 -8.74
C VAL A 253 -18.41 -1.25 -8.06
N PRO A 254 -18.23 -2.58 -8.00
CA PRO A 254 -19.01 -3.44 -7.12
C PRO A 254 -18.88 -2.99 -5.66
N SER A 255 -19.97 -3.06 -4.91
CA SER A 255 -19.95 -2.77 -3.48
C SER A 255 -21.07 -3.50 -2.75
N CYS A 256 -20.82 -3.81 -1.46
CA CYS A 256 -21.80 -4.38 -0.55
C CYS A 256 -21.43 -4.03 0.89
N PHE A 257 -22.24 -4.46 1.85
CA PHE A 257 -21.95 -4.24 3.27
C PHE A 257 -22.61 -5.29 4.17
N ILE A 258 -22.08 -5.41 5.38
CA ILE A 258 -22.71 -6.06 6.53
C ILE A 258 -23.21 -4.94 7.43
N LYS A 259 -24.53 -4.75 7.48
CA LYS A 259 -25.16 -3.65 8.22
C LYS A 259 -24.94 -3.80 9.72
N GLY A 260 -24.47 -2.72 10.34
CA GLY A 260 -24.36 -2.62 11.80
C GLY A 260 -25.71 -2.44 12.49
N THR A 261 -25.72 -2.69 13.80
CA THR A 261 -26.92 -2.53 14.63
C THR A 261 -27.25 -1.07 14.94
N ASP A 262 -26.26 -0.15 14.87
CA ASP A 262 -26.41 1.28 15.09
C ASP A 262 -26.03 2.08 13.84
N PRO A 263 -27.00 2.63 13.10
CA PRO A 263 -26.73 3.37 11.85
C PRO A 263 -26.00 4.71 12.08
N THR A 264 -25.85 5.15 13.33
CA THR A 264 -25.17 6.39 13.69
C THR A 264 -23.74 6.19 14.15
N ALA A 265 -23.33 4.94 14.41
CA ALA A 265 -22.02 4.61 14.99
C ALA A 265 -20.86 4.68 13.98
N GLY A 266 -21.17 4.85 12.69
CA GLY A 266 -20.16 4.89 11.63
C GLY A 266 -19.92 3.55 10.93
N GLU A 267 -18.89 3.50 10.10
CA GLU A 267 -18.55 2.28 9.37
C GLU A 267 -17.03 2.11 9.17
N VAL A 268 -16.61 0.88 8.88
CA VAL A 268 -15.27 0.49 8.43
C VAL A 268 -15.38 0.06 6.99
N ILE A 269 -14.45 0.48 6.14
CA ILE A 269 -14.42 0.12 4.72
C ILE A 269 -13.26 -0.83 4.46
N PHE A 270 -13.48 -1.81 3.58
CA PHE A 270 -12.45 -2.55 2.89
C PHE A 270 -12.43 -2.12 1.44
N SER A 271 -11.24 -1.88 0.91
CA SER A 271 -11.01 -1.58 -0.51
C SER A 271 -9.98 -2.51 -1.13
N ALA A 272 -10.17 -2.82 -2.43
CA ALA A 272 -9.23 -3.54 -3.28
C ALA A 272 -9.51 -3.15 -4.73
N HIS A 273 -8.49 -3.24 -5.63
CA HIS A 273 -8.72 -2.83 -7.00
C HIS A 273 -8.95 -3.98 -7.97
N LEU A 274 -10.05 -3.91 -8.69
CA LEU A 274 -10.57 -5.04 -9.46
C LEU A 274 -10.18 -5.01 -10.94
N PHE A 275 -10.13 -3.85 -11.57
CA PHE A 275 -9.85 -3.73 -13.00
C PHE A 275 -8.42 -3.27 -13.24
N GLU A 276 -7.63 -4.15 -13.89
CA GLU A 276 -6.20 -3.96 -14.13
C GLU A 276 -5.83 -3.71 -15.60
N GLY A 277 -6.82 -3.41 -16.41
CA GLY A 277 -6.63 -3.23 -17.85
C GLY A 277 -6.85 -4.52 -18.64
N TYR A 278 -6.41 -4.53 -19.90
CA TYR A 278 -6.82 -5.54 -20.88
C TYR A 278 -5.81 -6.70 -21.07
N VAL A 279 -4.59 -6.58 -20.58
CA VAL A 279 -3.52 -7.60 -20.77
C VAL A 279 -2.88 -8.10 -19.49
N LYS A 280 -3.26 -7.54 -18.34
CA LYS A 280 -2.70 -7.90 -17.03
C LYS A 280 -3.46 -9.08 -16.44
N MET A 281 -2.78 -10.18 -16.13
CA MET A 281 -3.39 -11.31 -15.41
C MET A 281 -3.70 -10.93 -13.96
N GLY A 282 -2.80 -10.19 -13.30
CA GLY A 282 -3.02 -9.55 -12.03
C GLY A 282 -3.41 -10.48 -10.89
N ALA A 283 -2.85 -11.68 -10.82
CA ALA A 283 -3.28 -12.64 -9.80
C ALA A 283 -2.94 -12.20 -8.39
N ASN A 284 -1.75 -11.62 -8.18
CA ASN A 284 -1.39 -10.95 -6.93
C ASN A 284 -1.86 -9.50 -6.94
N ASP A 285 -1.65 -8.78 -8.03
CA ASP A 285 -1.90 -7.35 -8.19
C ASP A 285 -3.12 -7.10 -9.15
N ASP A 286 -4.43 -6.97 -8.67
CA ASP A 286 -4.80 -7.10 -7.26
C ASP A 286 -6.00 -8.06 -7.09
N LEU A 287 -6.05 -9.13 -7.88
CA LEU A 287 -7.07 -10.14 -7.65
C LEU A 287 -6.93 -10.81 -6.28
N SER A 288 -5.72 -10.79 -5.69
CA SER A 288 -5.50 -11.35 -4.35
C SER A 288 -6.19 -10.53 -3.26
N GLY A 289 -6.12 -9.20 -3.32
CA GLY A 289 -6.87 -8.32 -2.43
C GLY A 289 -8.37 -8.43 -2.66
N CYS A 290 -8.79 -8.44 -3.93
CA CYS A 290 -10.19 -8.65 -4.29
C CYS A 290 -10.77 -9.94 -3.72
N ALA A 291 -10.04 -11.05 -3.84
CA ALA A 291 -10.44 -12.35 -3.32
C ALA A 291 -10.44 -12.39 -1.79
N ALA A 292 -9.45 -11.76 -1.16
CA ALA A 292 -9.35 -11.71 0.29
C ALA A 292 -10.51 -10.91 0.91
N ILE A 293 -10.86 -9.71 0.40
CA ILE A 293 -12.00 -8.96 0.95
C ILE A 293 -13.34 -9.64 0.67
N LEU A 294 -13.47 -10.40 -0.42
CA LEU A 294 -14.66 -11.21 -0.71
C LEU A 294 -14.81 -12.35 0.31
N GLU A 295 -13.72 -13.03 0.64
CA GLU A 295 -13.71 -14.08 1.66
C GLU A 295 -13.96 -13.50 3.07
N ILE A 296 -13.39 -12.32 3.40
CA ILE A 296 -13.67 -11.60 4.65
C ILE A 296 -15.17 -11.28 4.76
N ALA A 297 -15.77 -10.78 3.68
CA ALA A 297 -17.20 -10.49 3.63
C ALA A 297 -18.05 -11.75 3.87
N ARG A 298 -17.71 -12.85 3.17
CA ARG A 298 -18.39 -14.14 3.33
C ARG A 298 -18.28 -14.66 4.75
N MET A 299 -17.05 -14.75 5.29
CA MET A 299 -16.82 -15.37 6.60
C MET A 299 -17.52 -14.61 7.73
N LEU A 300 -17.42 -13.28 7.72
CA LEU A 300 -18.10 -12.46 8.74
C LEU A 300 -19.62 -12.59 8.63
N ASN A 301 -20.17 -12.49 7.41
CA ASN A 301 -21.62 -12.61 7.21
C ASN A 301 -22.15 -14.00 7.63
N THR A 302 -21.42 -15.07 7.31
CA THR A 302 -21.76 -16.44 7.71
C THR A 302 -21.79 -16.57 9.23
N MET A 303 -20.72 -16.17 9.91
CA MET A 303 -20.64 -16.31 11.38
C MET A 303 -21.68 -15.47 12.11
N ILE A 304 -22.01 -14.29 11.62
CA ILE A 304 -23.07 -13.43 12.17
C ILE A 304 -24.43 -14.07 11.98
N ASN A 305 -24.74 -14.58 10.80
CA ASN A 305 -26.04 -15.19 10.49
C ASN A 305 -26.25 -16.52 11.22
N GLU A 306 -25.18 -17.27 11.49
CA GLU A 306 -25.20 -18.50 12.30
C GLU A 306 -25.17 -18.23 13.81
N GLY A 307 -25.01 -16.98 14.24
CA GLY A 307 -24.97 -16.60 15.65
C GLY A 307 -23.69 -17.02 16.38
N ARG A 308 -22.61 -17.31 15.65
CA ARG A 308 -21.29 -17.66 16.22
C ARG A 308 -20.55 -16.42 16.74
N ILE A 309 -20.78 -15.27 16.11
CA ILE A 309 -20.36 -13.96 16.60
C ILE A 309 -21.54 -12.99 16.57
N GLU A 310 -21.50 -11.97 17.42
CA GLU A 310 -22.53 -10.95 17.45
C GLU A 310 -22.49 -10.06 16.19
N ARG A 311 -23.66 -9.55 15.76
CA ARG A 311 -23.71 -8.55 14.70
C ARG A 311 -23.03 -7.28 15.23
N PRO A 312 -22.03 -6.72 14.51
CA PRO A 312 -21.29 -5.57 15.00
C PRO A 312 -22.18 -4.32 15.13
N LYS A 313 -21.75 -3.39 15.96
CA LYS A 313 -22.43 -2.11 16.16
C LYS A 313 -22.36 -1.25 14.89
N ARG A 314 -21.19 -1.19 14.22
CA ARG A 314 -20.92 -0.41 13.03
C ARG A 314 -21.03 -1.24 11.77
N THR A 315 -21.35 -0.59 10.67
CA THR A 315 -21.38 -1.24 9.35
C THR A 315 -19.96 -1.59 8.89
N ILE A 316 -19.80 -2.74 8.24
CA ILE A 316 -18.57 -3.10 7.52
C ILE A 316 -18.91 -3.11 6.04
N ARG A 317 -18.26 -2.25 5.25
CA ARG A 317 -18.48 -2.08 3.82
C ARG A 317 -17.32 -2.65 3.03
N PHE A 318 -17.59 -3.14 1.83
CA PHE A 318 -16.63 -3.68 0.90
C PHE A 318 -16.79 -3.01 -0.46
N ILE A 319 -15.69 -2.56 -1.06
CA ILE A 319 -15.67 -1.97 -2.38
C ILE A 319 -14.56 -2.60 -3.24
N TRP A 320 -14.86 -2.83 -4.49
CA TRP A 320 -13.95 -3.29 -5.53
C TRP A 320 -13.96 -2.25 -6.65
N ALA A 321 -12.89 -1.55 -6.86
CA ALA A 321 -12.88 -0.42 -7.79
C ALA A 321 -11.66 -0.49 -8.73
N PRO A 322 -11.74 0.02 -9.95
CA PRO A 322 -10.52 0.32 -10.71
C PRO A 322 -9.64 1.29 -9.92
N GLU A 323 -8.35 0.97 -9.76
CA GLU A 323 -7.40 1.69 -8.92
C GLU A 323 -7.44 3.21 -9.18
N PHE A 324 -7.55 4.01 -8.13
CA PHE A 324 -7.77 5.47 -8.15
C PHE A 324 -8.94 5.93 -9.03
N SER A 325 -9.03 5.42 -10.26
CA SER A 325 -9.95 5.92 -11.29
C SER A 325 -11.41 5.55 -11.04
N GLY A 326 -11.68 4.48 -10.31
CA GLY A 326 -13.01 4.06 -9.86
C GLY A 326 -13.28 4.47 -8.41
N THR A 327 -12.28 4.37 -7.54
CA THR A 327 -12.39 4.70 -6.12
C THR A 327 -12.67 6.19 -5.89
N ALA A 328 -11.97 7.06 -6.61
CA ALA A 328 -12.14 8.50 -6.48
C ALA A 328 -13.57 9.00 -6.80
N PRO A 329 -14.21 8.65 -7.91
CA PRO A 329 -15.59 9.04 -8.16
C PRO A 329 -16.57 8.37 -7.19
N TRP A 330 -16.33 7.13 -6.75
CA TRP A 330 -17.15 6.47 -5.75
C TRP A 330 -17.11 7.23 -4.41
N VAL A 331 -15.93 7.57 -3.92
CA VAL A 331 -15.74 8.39 -2.71
C VAL A 331 -16.40 9.77 -2.86
N ALA A 332 -16.24 10.39 -4.02
CA ALA A 332 -16.85 11.71 -4.30
C ALA A 332 -18.38 11.67 -4.29
N GLU A 333 -19.01 10.60 -4.77
CA GLU A 333 -20.46 10.40 -4.74
C GLU A 333 -20.96 10.08 -3.32
N ASN A 334 -20.17 9.34 -2.54
CA ASN A 334 -20.54 8.83 -1.22
C ASN A 334 -20.02 9.70 -0.05
N LYS A 335 -20.01 11.03 -0.20
CA LYS A 335 -19.51 11.97 0.83
C LYS A 335 -20.14 11.79 2.20
N GLU A 336 -21.45 11.48 2.26
CA GLU A 336 -22.15 11.28 3.53
C GLU A 336 -21.75 9.96 4.21
N ILE A 337 -21.29 8.97 3.44
CA ILE A 337 -20.67 7.77 3.96
C ILE A 337 -19.29 8.12 4.51
N MET A 338 -18.47 8.84 3.72
CA MET A 338 -17.11 9.24 4.14
C MET A 338 -17.09 9.99 5.48
N LYS A 339 -18.04 10.88 5.72
CA LYS A 339 -18.18 11.61 7.01
C LYS A 339 -18.39 10.70 8.23
N LYS A 340 -18.84 9.46 8.01
CA LYS A 340 -19.11 8.47 9.06
C LYS A 340 -18.12 7.34 9.07
N THR A 341 -17.25 7.27 8.07
CA THR A 341 -16.25 6.23 7.95
C THR A 341 -15.11 6.48 8.93
N LEU A 342 -14.84 5.50 9.78
CA LEU A 342 -13.77 5.56 10.76
C LEU A 342 -12.41 5.30 10.11
N CYS A 343 -12.35 4.29 9.24
CA CYS A 343 -11.12 3.94 8.54
C CYS A 343 -11.38 3.08 7.30
N ASP A 344 -10.39 3.05 6.41
CA ASP A 344 -10.28 2.14 5.28
C ASP A 344 -9.14 1.14 5.52
N ILE A 345 -9.39 -0.12 5.16
CA ILE A 345 -8.42 -1.22 5.16
C ILE A 345 -8.25 -1.63 3.70
N ASN A 346 -7.24 -1.09 3.05
CA ASN A 346 -6.93 -1.43 1.67
C ASN A 346 -6.08 -2.69 1.59
N LEU A 347 -6.49 -3.64 0.77
CA LEU A 347 -5.76 -4.85 0.47
C LEU A 347 -5.31 -4.79 -0.99
N ASP A 348 -4.01 -4.71 -1.19
CA ASP A 348 -3.41 -4.62 -2.51
C ASP A 348 -2.19 -5.54 -2.57
N MET A 349 -2.23 -6.54 -3.46
CA MET A 349 -1.14 -7.51 -3.62
C MET A 349 -0.87 -8.32 -2.33
N VAL A 350 -1.85 -9.06 -1.82
CA VAL A 350 -1.74 -9.73 -0.51
C VAL A 350 -1.60 -11.25 -0.60
N GLY A 351 -1.40 -11.78 -1.80
CA GLY A 351 -1.50 -13.22 -2.04
C GLY A 351 -0.19 -13.98 -2.22
N LEU A 352 0.96 -13.33 -2.37
CA LEU A 352 2.22 -13.99 -2.75
C LEU A 352 2.65 -15.08 -1.78
N TRP A 353 3.25 -16.13 -2.34
CA TRP A 353 4.01 -17.10 -1.58
C TRP A 353 5.32 -16.46 -1.09
N LEU A 354 5.30 -15.93 0.14
CA LEU A 354 6.32 -15.02 0.67
C LEU A 354 7.75 -15.58 0.59
N LEU A 355 7.95 -16.86 0.96
CA LEU A 355 9.28 -17.46 0.93
C LEU A 355 9.82 -17.59 -0.49
N LYS A 356 9.00 -17.98 -1.45
CA LYS A 356 9.43 -18.14 -2.85
C LYS A 356 9.72 -16.81 -3.55
N SER A 357 8.95 -15.78 -3.23
CA SER A 357 9.14 -14.42 -3.78
C SER A 357 10.12 -13.58 -2.98
N GLN A 358 10.57 -14.07 -1.81
CA GLN A 358 11.41 -13.32 -0.86
C GLN A 358 10.74 -12.02 -0.38
N SER A 359 9.45 -12.10 -0.15
CA SER A 359 8.56 -10.99 0.21
C SER A 359 8.19 -11.02 1.67
N PHE A 360 7.62 -9.91 2.14
CA PHE A 360 6.98 -9.75 3.44
C PHE A 360 5.53 -9.29 3.22
N LEU A 361 4.61 -9.69 4.10
CA LEU A 361 3.32 -9.00 4.20
C LEU A 361 3.55 -7.70 4.98
N CYS A 362 3.63 -6.60 4.27
CA CYS A 362 3.80 -5.28 4.85
C CYS A 362 2.44 -4.67 5.22
N MET A 363 2.40 -3.95 6.34
CA MET A 363 1.33 -3.02 6.64
C MET A 363 1.91 -1.61 6.60
N HIS A 364 1.46 -0.81 5.66
CA HIS A 364 1.76 0.62 5.63
C HIS A 364 0.74 1.38 6.47
N ARG A 365 1.23 2.13 7.45
CA ARG A 365 0.42 2.91 8.37
C ARG A 365 -0.28 4.07 7.68
N THR A 366 -1.27 4.66 8.35
CA THR A 366 -1.82 5.95 7.96
C THR A 366 -0.75 7.04 7.99
N THR A 367 -0.95 8.14 7.26
CA THR A 367 -0.03 9.28 7.27
C THR A 367 -0.02 9.97 8.65
N TYR A 368 1.03 10.72 8.96
CA TYR A 368 1.06 11.56 10.18
C TYR A 368 0.05 12.70 10.12
N GLY A 369 -0.35 13.12 8.92
CA GLY A 369 -1.44 14.08 8.72
C GLY A 369 -2.83 13.50 8.96
N ASN A 370 -2.95 12.16 8.99
CA ASN A 370 -4.19 11.43 9.26
C ASN A 370 -3.96 10.29 10.26
N PRO A 371 -3.42 10.58 11.47
CA PRO A 371 -3.05 9.56 12.47
C PRO A 371 -4.29 8.84 12.99
N HIS A 372 -4.20 7.50 13.18
CA HIS A 372 -5.35 6.73 13.61
C HIS A 372 -4.97 5.45 14.36
N TYR A 373 -5.81 5.04 15.32
CA TYR A 373 -5.64 3.82 16.13
C TYR A 373 -5.74 2.52 15.31
N ILE A 374 -6.21 2.56 14.05
CA ILE A 374 -6.24 1.40 13.15
C ILE A 374 -4.85 0.77 13.02
N ASN A 375 -3.80 1.59 13.00
CA ASN A 375 -2.42 1.14 12.94
C ASN A 375 -2.10 0.14 14.07
N ASP A 376 -2.56 0.41 15.27
CA ASP A 376 -2.28 -0.40 16.46
C ASP A 376 -3.20 -1.62 16.56
N VAL A 377 -4.45 -1.48 16.13
CA VAL A 377 -5.38 -2.62 16.01
C VAL A 377 -4.87 -3.64 15.00
N MET A 378 -4.42 -3.19 13.84
CA MET A 378 -3.83 -4.07 12.83
C MET A 378 -2.55 -4.72 13.34
N GLN A 379 -1.64 -3.93 13.94
CA GLN A 379 -0.38 -4.44 14.51
C GLN A 379 -0.63 -5.57 15.53
N ASN A 380 -1.66 -5.45 16.37
CA ASN A 380 -2.02 -6.48 17.35
C ASN A 380 -2.24 -7.85 16.69
N TYR A 381 -2.92 -7.88 15.52
CA TYR A 381 -3.19 -9.14 14.82
C TYR A 381 -2.03 -9.61 13.94
N TYR A 382 -1.24 -8.73 13.37
CA TYR A 382 0.02 -9.08 12.73
C TYR A 382 0.98 -9.75 13.72
N ASP A 383 1.15 -9.16 14.89
CA ASP A 383 1.98 -9.69 15.96
C ASP A 383 1.44 -11.04 16.49
N PHE A 384 0.11 -11.19 16.56
CA PHE A 384 -0.50 -12.47 16.95
C PHE A 384 -0.19 -13.60 15.96
N VAL A 385 -0.32 -13.36 14.65
CA VAL A 385 0.06 -14.34 13.63
C VAL A 385 1.57 -14.61 13.68
N GLY A 386 2.38 -13.58 13.85
CA GLY A 386 3.84 -13.66 13.99
C GLY A 386 4.32 -14.41 15.22
N LEU A 387 3.54 -14.46 16.31
CA LEU A 387 3.86 -15.28 17.50
C LEU A 387 3.97 -16.76 17.16
N GLY A 388 3.23 -17.23 16.16
CA GLY A 388 3.34 -18.60 15.64
C GLY A 388 4.75 -18.98 15.23
N ASN A 389 5.53 -17.99 14.72
CA ASN A 389 6.93 -18.19 14.34
C ASN A 389 7.84 -18.40 15.57
N ARG A 390 7.58 -17.67 16.66
CA ARG A 390 8.37 -17.71 17.88
C ARG A 390 8.15 -18.97 18.69
N ALA A 391 6.96 -19.52 18.60
CA ALA A 391 6.61 -20.72 19.36
C ALA A 391 7.47 -21.92 18.96
N GLY A 392 7.81 -22.06 17.69
CA GLY A 392 8.75 -23.07 17.21
C GLY A 392 10.15 -22.97 17.85
N LEU A 393 10.55 -21.74 18.24
CA LEU A 393 11.84 -21.49 18.91
C LEU A 393 11.78 -21.68 20.43
N ALA A 394 10.60 -21.48 21.04
CA ALA A 394 10.43 -21.56 22.49
C ALA A 394 10.18 -22.99 22.99
N VAL A 395 9.88 -23.94 22.12
CA VAL A 395 9.52 -25.32 22.50
C VAL A 395 10.76 -26.19 22.67
N SER A 396 11.50 -25.98 23.73
CA SER A 396 12.33 -27.06 24.29
C SER A 396 11.43 -27.99 25.12
N GLY A 397 10.69 -28.86 24.44
CA GLY A 397 10.19 -30.12 24.98
C GLY A 397 8.90 -30.18 25.79
N ARG A 398 8.20 -29.10 26.15
CA ARG A 398 6.88 -29.15 26.86
C ARG A 398 6.05 -27.87 26.61
N GLY A 399 6.06 -27.35 25.40
CA GLY A 399 5.35 -26.13 25.09
C GLY A 399 3.89 -26.35 24.78
N GLY A 400 3.08 -25.38 25.12
CA GLY A 400 1.72 -25.29 24.62
C GLY A 400 1.70 -25.18 23.10
N PHE A 401 0.68 -25.76 22.48
CA PHE A 401 0.45 -25.59 21.05
C PHE A 401 0.13 -24.14 20.76
N VAL A 402 1.00 -23.48 20.00
CA VAL A 402 0.61 -22.25 19.33
C VAL A 402 -0.17 -22.68 18.09
N ARG A 403 -1.38 -22.17 17.96
CA ARG A 403 -2.24 -22.46 16.82
C ARG A 403 -1.67 -21.74 15.60
N ARG A 404 -0.99 -22.49 14.74
CA ARG A 404 -0.52 -21.96 13.46
C ARG A 404 -1.72 -21.74 12.54
N ILE A 405 -1.74 -20.57 11.88
CA ILE A 405 -2.73 -20.26 10.86
C ILE A 405 -2.14 -20.71 9.52
N VAL A 406 -2.62 -21.85 9.05
CA VAL A 406 -2.20 -22.48 7.79
C VAL A 406 -3.43 -23.01 7.04
N SER A 407 -3.32 -23.08 5.74
CA SER A 407 -4.31 -23.67 4.84
C SER A 407 -3.89 -25.09 4.46
N PRO A 408 -4.83 -26.06 4.35
CA PRO A 408 -4.53 -27.44 3.99
C PRO A 408 -3.77 -27.61 2.67
N THR A 409 -3.97 -26.71 1.70
CA THR A 409 -3.32 -26.73 0.38
C THR A 409 -2.23 -25.67 0.23
N GLY A 410 -2.03 -24.84 1.25
CA GLY A 410 -1.03 -23.79 1.25
C GLY A 410 0.31 -24.22 1.85
N SER A 411 1.22 -23.28 1.97
CA SER A 411 2.53 -23.50 2.58
C SER A 411 2.45 -23.68 4.09
N ASP A 412 3.48 -24.32 4.64
CA ASP A 412 3.76 -24.39 6.08
C ASP A 412 4.77 -23.31 6.53
N ASP A 413 5.02 -22.32 5.68
CA ASP A 413 6.06 -21.32 5.90
C ASP A 413 5.76 -20.45 7.13
N PRO A 414 6.81 -19.94 7.81
CA PRO A 414 6.65 -18.88 8.79
C PRO A 414 5.96 -17.65 8.18
N PHE A 415 5.33 -16.85 9.04
CA PHE A 415 4.75 -15.59 8.63
C PHE A 415 5.82 -14.51 8.60
N TYR A 416 6.21 -14.09 7.40
CA TYR A 416 7.13 -12.98 7.19
C TYR A 416 6.33 -11.69 7.05
N TYR A 417 6.49 -10.76 8.00
CA TYR A 417 5.75 -9.51 7.99
C TYR A 417 6.60 -8.32 8.40
N ALA A 418 6.18 -7.14 7.97
CA ALA A 418 6.74 -5.85 8.36
C ALA A 418 5.61 -4.86 8.66
N ILE A 419 5.88 -3.88 9.50
CA ILE A 419 4.98 -2.77 9.79
C ILE A 419 5.77 -1.50 9.59
N ASP A 420 5.45 -0.82 8.49
CA ASP A 420 6.21 0.30 7.97
C ASP A 420 5.43 1.60 8.09
N ASP A 421 6.13 2.72 7.96
CA ASP A 421 5.51 4.02 7.86
C ASP A 421 4.69 4.12 6.56
N HIS A 422 3.89 5.16 6.44
CA HIS A 422 3.01 5.36 5.30
C HIS A 422 3.77 5.36 3.97
N TYR A 423 3.24 4.63 3.01
CA TYR A 423 3.63 4.67 1.61
C TYR A 423 2.37 4.75 0.75
N GLY A 424 2.28 5.76 -0.10
CA GLY A 424 1.18 5.93 -1.03
C GLY A 424 1.47 5.25 -2.35
N ALA A 425 0.66 4.28 -2.74
CA ALA A 425 0.74 3.64 -4.05
C ALA A 425 -0.53 2.87 -4.42
N SER A 426 -1.62 3.00 -3.64
CA SER A 426 -2.88 2.29 -3.87
C SER A 426 -4.07 3.11 -3.35
N ASP A 427 -5.27 2.54 -3.39
CA ASP A 427 -6.55 3.21 -3.14
C ASP A 427 -6.72 3.85 -1.76
N HIS A 428 -5.99 3.39 -0.72
CA HIS A 428 -5.95 4.05 0.58
C HIS A 428 -5.54 5.54 0.48
N GLU A 429 -4.82 5.94 -0.57
CA GLU A 429 -4.48 7.34 -0.85
C GLU A 429 -5.70 8.20 -1.19
N VAL A 430 -6.74 7.61 -1.79
CA VAL A 430 -7.99 8.31 -2.06
C VAL A 430 -8.70 8.63 -0.74
N PHE A 431 -8.69 7.70 0.20
CA PHE A 431 -9.27 7.89 1.54
C PHE A 431 -8.45 8.86 2.39
N ASN A 432 -7.11 8.73 2.36
CA ASN A 432 -6.20 9.63 3.07
C ASN A 432 -6.11 11.03 2.46
N ASP A 433 -6.75 11.29 1.31
CA ASP A 433 -6.69 12.61 0.66
C ASP A 433 -7.19 13.73 1.59
N TRP A 434 -6.55 14.89 1.51
CA TRP A 434 -6.88 16.04 2.34
C TRP A 434 -8.34 16.52 2.20
N GLY A 435 -8.97 16.31 1.03
CA GLY A 435 -10.37 16.59 0.80
C GLY A 435 -11.35 15.51 1.29
N VAL A 436 -10.86 14.33 1.68
CA VAL A 436 -11.65 13.17 2.14
C VAL A 436 -11.46 12.89 3.62
N GLN A 437 -10.24 12.81 4.09
CA GLN A 437 -9.84 12.67 5.50
C GLN A 437 -10.34 11.40 6.20
N VAL A 438 -10.44 10.30 5.48
CA VAL A 438 -10.66 8.97 6.06
C VAL A 438 -9.30 8.29 6.24
N PRO A 439 -8.91 7.91 7.47
CA PRO A 439 -7.66 7.19 7.70
C PRO A 439 -7.64 5.85 6.97
N GLY A 440 -6.67 5.65 6.07
CA GLY A 440 -6.51 4.41 5.31
C GLY A 440 -5.15 3.79 5.55
N ILE A 441 -5.12 2.47 5.75
CA ILE A 441 -3.91 1.65 5.77
C ILE A 441 -3.83 0.81 4.51
N MET A 442 -2.64 0.32 4.15
CA MET A 442 -2.46 -0.64 3.08
C MET A 442 -1.80 -1.91 3.59
N MET A 443 -2.38 -3.07 3.25
CA MET A 443 -1.74 -4.36 3.34
C MET A 443 -1.18 -4.72 1.97
N ILE A 444 0.11 -5.08 1.89
CA ILE A 444 0.77 -5.39 0.62
C ILE A 444 1.89 -6.43 0.82
N THR A 445 2.05 -7.34 -0.12
CA THR A 445 3.23 -8.22 -0.17
C THR A 445 4.34 -7.54 -0.99
N TRP A 446 5.45 -7.22 -0.32
CA TRP A 446 6.56 -6.52 -0.96
C TRP A 446 7.93 -7.00 -0.44
N PRO A 447 9.01 -6.99 -1.26
CA PRO A 447 9.03 -6.74 -2.70
C PRO A 447 8.36 -7.85 -3.50
N ASP A 448 7.85 -7.55 -4.70
CA ASP A 448 7.28 -8.55 -5.61
C ASP A 448 8.18 -8.75 -6.84
N LEU A 449 8.63 -9.99 -7.06
CA LEU A 449 9.45 -10.38 -8.22
C LEU A 449 8.67 -10.35 -9.53
N TYR A 450 7.36 -10.45 -9.47
CA TYR A 450 6.45 -10.62 -10.60
C TYR A 450 5.66 -9.36 -10.93
N TYR A 451 5.80 -8.32 -10.09
CA TYR A 451 5.08 -7.07 -10.18
C TYR A 451 5.06 -6.49 -11.59
N HIS A 452 3.86 -6.17 -12.08
CA HIS A 452 3.60 -5.63 -13.41
C HIS A 452 4.24 -6.44 -14.55
N THR A 453 4.20 -7.78 -14.45
CA THR A 453 4.69 -8.65 -15.52
C THR A 453 3.68 -9.76 -15.86
N SER A 454 3.90 -10.42 -17.00
CA SER A 454 3.15 -11.61 -17.42
C SER A 454 3.30 -12.82 -16.48
N GLN A 455 4.16 -12.73 -15.46
CA GLN A 455 4.39 -13.77 -14.47
C GLN A 455 3.63 -13.54 -13.16
N ASP A 456 2.81 -12.49 -13.07
CA ASP A 456 1.84 -12.33 -11.98
C ASP A 456 0.62 -13.23 -12.24
N ILE A 457 0.82 -14.51 -11.94
CA ILE A 457 -0.12 -15.60 -12.19
C ILE A 457 -0.52 -16.29 -10.88
N ALA A 458 -1.64 -16.96 -10.87
CA ALA A 458 -2.23 -17.59 -9.67
C ALA A 458 -1.27 -18.54 -8.93
N GLU A 459 -0.37 -19.24 -9.64
CA GLU A 459 0.62 -20.15 -9.04
C GLU A 459 1.69 -19.44 -8.20
N LYS A 460 1.73 -18.12 -8.21
CA LYS A 460 2.59 -17.32 -7.33
C LYS A 460 1.94 -17.01 -5.99
N CYS A 461 0.63 -17.21 -5.88
CA CYS A 461 -0.14 -16.99 -4.65
C CYS A 461 -0.11 -18.23 -3.74
N ASP A 462 -0.32 -18.01 -2.44
CA ASP A 462 -0.32 -19.05 -1.41
C ASP A 462 -1.62 -19.01 -0.60
N PRO A 463 -2.41 -20.10 -0.58
CA PRO A 463 -3.61 -20.18 0.25
C PRO A 463 -3.37 -19.93 1.74
N THR A 464 -2.21 -20.30 2.28
CA THR A 464 -1.87 -20.00 3.68
C THR A 464 -1.75 -18.52 3.94
N GLU A 465 -1.09 -17.78 3.04
CA GLU A 465 -0.96 -16.34 3.17
C GLU A 465 -2.32 -15.66 3.06
N LEU A 466 -3.14 -16.03 2.08
CA LEU A 466 -4.50 -15.52 1.94
C LEU A 466 -5.36 -15.80 3.20
N LYS A 467 -5.23 -16.97 3.83
CA LYS A 467 -5.92 -17.25 5.09
C LYS A 467 -5.49 -16.33 6.22
N ARG A 468 -4.19 -16.04 6.33
CA ARG A 468 -3.63 -15.11 7.34
C ARG A 468 -4.15 -13.69 7.12
N VAL A 469 -4.13 -13.23 5.89
CA VAL A 469 -4.68 -11.92 5.48
C VAL A 469 -6.16 -11.81 5.83
N CYS A 470 -6.97 -12.80 5.44
CA CYS A 470 -8.40 -12.82 5.77
C CYS A 470 -8.64 -12.79 7.28
N PHE A 471 -7.86 -13.53 8.06
CA PHE A 471 -7.96 -13.52 9.52
C PHE A 471 -7.60 -12.15 10.09
N ILE A 472 -6.46 -11.56 9.69
CA ILE A 472 -5.99 -10.26 10.19
C ILE A 472 -7.01 -9.17 9.86
N GLY A 473 -7.44 -9.07 8.60
CA GLY A 473 -8.41 -8.07 8.16
C GLY A 473 -9.75 -8.20 8.88
N ALA A 474 -10.30 -9.42 8.94
CA ALA A 474 -11.57 -9.69 9.62
C ALA A 474 -11.50 -9.37 11.13
N ALA A 475 -10.42 -9.78 11.80
CA ALA A 475 -10.24 -9.52 13.24
C ALA A 475 -10.12 -8.02 13.54
N ALA A 476 -9.37 -7.27 12.74
CA ALA A 476 -9.22 -5.83 12.90
C ALA A 476 -10.56 -5.09 12.65
N ALA A 477 -11.20 -5.37 11.53
CA ALA A 477 -12.48 -4.73 11.19
C ALA A 477 -13.57 -5.06 12.22
N TYR A 478 -13.69 -6.32 12.65
CA TYR A 478 -14.67 -6.72 13.65
C TYR A 478 -14.38 -6.07 15.02
N THR A 479 -13.09 -5.94 15.42
CA THR A 479 -12.70 -5.23 16.63
C THR A 479 -13.20 -3.79 16.63
N ILE A 480 -12.98 -3.06 15.54
CA ILE A 480 -13.39 -1.64 15.41
C ILE A 480 -14.92 -1.56 15.28
N ALA A 481 -15.51 -2.40 14.43
CA ALA A 481 -16.94 -2.36 14.16
C ALA A 481 -17.78 -2.71 15.39
N ASN A 482 -17.29 -3.59 16.27
CA ASN A 482 -18.00 -3.99 17.50
C ASN A 482 -17.52 -3.27 18.76
N ALA A 483 -16.59 -2.29 18.65
CA ALA A 483 -16.01 -1.63 19.83
C ALA A 483 -17.06 -0.90 20.65
N ASP A 484 -17.10 -1.24 21.93
CA ASP A 484 -17.75 -0.56 23.03
C ASP A 484 -16.71 0.21 23.88
N GLU A 485 -17.10 0.83 24.98
CA GLU A 485 -16.18 1.56 25.87
C GLU A 485 -15.08 0.67 26.49
N PRO A 486 -15.35 -0.55 26.97
CA PRO A 486 -14.31 -1.50 27.37
C PRO A 486 -13.29 -1.81 26.26
N MET A 487 -13.74 -2.06 25.03
CA MET A 487 -12.86 -2.32 23.91
C MET A 487 -12.08 -1.06 23.52
N ALA A 488 -12.71 0.10 23.45
CA ALA A 488 -12.04 1.39 23.20
C ALA A 488 -10.92 1.65 24.23
N SER A 489 -11.16 1.30 25.50
CA SER A 489 -10.17 1.43 26.58
C SER A 489 -8.99 0.48 26.37
N ARG A 490 -9.21 -0.73 25.84
CA ARG A 490 -8.16 -1.69 25.48
C ARG A 490 -7.35 -1.19 24.29
N ILE A 491 -8.02 -0.69 23.26
CA ILE A 491 -7.37 -0.09 22.09
C ILE A 491 -6.50 1.10 22.51
N ALA A 492 -7.00 2.00 23.35
CA ALA A 492 -6.23 3.14 23.86
C ALA A 492 -5.00 2.69 24.67
N GLY A 493 -5.11 1.60 25.43
CA GLY A 493 -3.98 0.97 26.13
C GLY A 493 -2.94 0.40 25.15
N GLU A 494 -3.38 -0.27 24.09
CA GLU A 494 -2.53 -0.81 23.02
C GLU A 494 -1.76 0.32 22.30
N VAL A 495 -2.49 1.36 21.86
CA VAL A 495 -1.89 2.57 21.26
C VAL A 495 -0.79 3.15 22.17
N THR A 496 -1.07 3.28 23.47
CA THR A 496 -0.08 3.85 24.42
C THR A 496 1.14 2.96 24.59
N GLY A 497 0.96 1.64 24.62
CA GLY A 497 2.06 0.67 24.69
C GLY A 497 2.96 0.77 23.47
N ASN A 498 2.37 0.74 22.28
CA ASN A 498 3.07 0.84 21.00
C ASN A 498 3.71 2.23 20.81
N ALA A 499 3.04 3.32 21.23
CA ALA A 499 3.60 4.67 21.23
C ALA A 499 4.93 4.74 21.97
N SER A 500 5.02 4.06 23.12
CA SER A 500 6.26 3.99 23.91
C SER A 500 7.41 3.36 23.12
N ALA A 501 7.12 2.29 22.38
CA ALA A 501 8.10 1.61 21.53
C ALA A 501 8.51 2.50 20.33
N ARG A 502 7.55 3.16 19.66
CA ARG A 502 7.83 4.03 18.50
C ARG A 502 8.63 5.28 18.90
N ILE A 503 8.32 5.92 20.04
CA ILE A 503 9.13 7.02 20.58
C ILE A 503 10.56 6.54 20.87
N GLY A 504 10.72 5.34 21.45
CA GLY A 504 12.03 4.72 21.71
C GLY A 504 12.81 4.47 20.42
N LYS A 505 12.15 4.06 19.34
CA LYS A 505 12.76 3.90 18.01
C LYS A 505 13.25 5.23 17.43
N GLN A 506 12.50 6.30 17.58
CA GLN A 506 12.96 7.63 17.14
C GLN A 506 14.11 8.16 17.99
N LEU A 507 14.18 7.82 19.28
CA LEU A 507 15.37 8.09 20.09
C LEU A 507 16.60 7.32 19.57
N GLU A 508 16.46 6.04 19.28
CA GLU A 508 17.53 5.21 18.70
C GLU A 508 18.04 5.81 17.38
N ARG A 509 17.12 6.13 16.46
CA ARG A 509 17.42 6.79 15.17
C ARG A 509 18.14 8.12 15.36
N ALA A 510 17.66 8.96 16.27
CA ALA A 510 18.25 10.26 16.57
C ALA A 510 19.70 10.14 17.07
N ILE A 511 19.97 9.20 17.97
CA ILE A 511 21.33 8.93 18.49
C ILE A 511 22.22 8.40 17.34
N TYR A 512 21.72 7.47 16.52
CA TYR A 512 22.49 6.89 15.43
C TYR A 512 22.89 7.94 14.38
N GLU A 513 21.95 8.79 13.95
CA GLU A 513 22.24 9.87 12.99
C GLU A 513 23.20 10.89 13.59
N LEU A 514 22.98 11.34 14.84
CA LEU A 514 23.85 12.31 15.50
C LEU A 514 25.27 11.79 15.75
N ASN A 515 25.45 10.47 15.92
CA ASN A 515 26.76 9.86 16.10
C ASN A 515 27.70 10.14 14.90
N ASN A 516 27.15 10.29 13.70
CA ASN A 516 27.91 10.56 12.48
C ASN A 516 28.21 12.05 12.26
N ALA A 517 27.69 12.94 13.13
CA ALA A 517 27.87 14.40 13.01
C ALA A 517 29.34 14.81 13.09
N LYS A 518 29.71 15.73 12.22
CA LYS A 518 30.97 16.49 12.26
C LYS A 518 30.72 17.83 12.96
N LYS A 519 31.83 18.53 13.27
CA LYS A 519 31.74 19.81 13.96
C LYS A 519 30.91 20.86 13.20
N GLU A 520 31.02 20.85 11.88
CA GLU A 520 30.42 21.84 10.98
C GLU A 520 28.89 21.70 10.87
N ASP A 521 28.36 20.46 10.99
CA ASP A 521 26.95 20.14 10.82
C ASP A 521 26.22 19.79 12.12
N PHE A 522 26.96 19.75 13.24
CA PHE A 522 26.45 19.23 14.51
C PHE A 522 25.20 19.96 15.01
N GLU A 523 25.15 21.30 14.95
CA GLU A 523 24.00 22.08 15.42
C GLU A 523 22.72 21.73 14.61
N ASN A 524 22.85 21.71 13.30
CA ASN A 524 21.72 21.42 12.42
C ASN A 524 21.22 19.98 12.63
N LEU A 525 22.15 19.03 12.69
CA LEU A 525 21.82 17.61 12.88
C LEU A 525 21.22 17.36 14.26
N TYR A 526 21.72 18.02 15.33
CA TYR A 526 21.13 17.98 16.65
C TYR A 526 19.67 18.44 16.66
N LYS A 527 19.38 19.60 16.02
CA LYS A 527 18.03 20.14 15.95
C LYS A 527 17.09 19.23 15.16
N LYS A 528 17.56 18.73 14.02
CA LYS A 528 16.82 17.78 13.16
C LYS A 528 16.46 16.52 13.92
N THR A 529 17.48 15.84 14.49
CA THR A 529 17.28 14.52 15.12
C THR A 529 16.50 14.60 16.44
N LYS A 530 16.63 15.70 17.21
CA LYS A 530 15.72 15.98 18.31
C LYS A 530 14.28 16.12 17.85
N GLY A 531 14.08 16.71 16.68
CA GLY A 531 12.78 16.85 16.02
C GLY A 531 12.08 15.52 15.78
N PHE A 532 12.79 14.42 15.52
CA PHE A 532 12.19 13.08 15.36
C PHE A 532 11.46 12.60 16.60
N ILE A 533 12.07 12.78 17.77
CA ILE A 533 11.46 12.39 19.05
C ILE A 533 10.24 13.26 19.34
N GLU A 534 10.35 14.58 19.11
CA GLU A 534 9.27 15.54 19.34
C GLU A 534 8.09 15.29 18.40
N ALA A 535 8.37 15.01 17.11
CA ALA A 535 7.36 14.66 16.11
C ALA A 535 6.64 13.35 16.47
N ALA A 536 7.37 12.33 16.91
CA ALA A 536 6.76 11.08 17.36
C ALA A 536 5.78 11.34 18.52
N VAL A 537 6.13 12.15 19.51
CA VAL A 537 5.22 12.48 20.62
C VAL A 537 3.96 13.18 20.12
N ILE A 538 4.08 14.11 19.19
CA ILE A 538 2.93 14.79 18.57
C ILE A 538 2.00 13.79 17.89
N ASN A 539 2.56 12.93 17.03
CA ASN A 539 1.81 11.93 16.27
C ASN A 539 1.13 10.90 17.19
N GLU A 540 1.84 10.38 18.18
CA GLU A 540 1.29 9.38 19.09
C GLU A 540 0.14 9.91 19.96
N LYS A 541 0.22 11.16 20.39
CA LYS A 541 -0.89 11.82 21.10
C LYS A 541 -2.09 12.04 20.18
N ALA A 542 -1.85 12.41 18.93
CA ALA A 542 -2.91 12.55 17.94
C ALA A 542 -3.57 11.20 17.67
N THR A 543 -2.79 10.14 17.46
CA THR A 543 -3.27 8.76 17.29
C THR A 543 -4.12 8.31 18.49
N LEU A 544 -3.64 8.50 19.72
CA LEU A 544 -4.40 8.14 20.91
C LEU A 544 -5.76 8.88 20.98
N THR A 545 -5.79 10.15 20.59
CA THR A 545 -7.01 10.96 20.64
C THR A 545 -8.11 10.41 19.73
N THR A 546 -7.76 9.75 18.61
CA THR A 546 -8.76 9.21 17.69
C THR A 546 -9.59 8.08 18.29
N THR A 547 -9.11 7.40 19.32
CA THR A 547 -9.89 6.35 20.02
C THR A 547 -11.19 6.89 20.64
N SER A 548 -11.31 8.23 20.84
CA SER A 548 -12.51 8.86 21.37
C SER A 548 -13.73 8.73 20.45
N GLU A 549 -13.55 8.51 19.16
CA GLU A 549 -14.66 8.30 18.22
C GLU A 549 -15.42 6.98 18.42
N LEU A 550 -14.78 6.02 19.11
CA LEU A 550 -15.39 4.73 19.45
C LEU A 550 -16.44 4.83 20.58
N VAL A 551 -16.41 5.92 21.34
CA VAL A 551 -17.22 6.09 22.57
C VAL A 551 -17.97 7.41 22.56
N ALA A 552 -19.29 7.37 22.70
CA ALA A 552 -20.10 8.58 22.78
C ALA A 552 -20.02 9.19 24.20
N ASN A 553 -19.38 10.38 24.30
CA ASN A 553 -19.43 11.27 25.49
C ASN A 553 -19.24 10.65 26.90
N SER A 554 -18.29 9.71 27.05
CA SER A 554 -17.96 9.14 28.35
C SER A 554 -16.93 9.99 29.11
N ALA A 555 -17.35 10.55 30.25
CA ALA A 555 -16.44 11.28 31.13
C ALA A 555 -15.34 10.39 31.74
N ILE A 556 -15.64 9.09 31.94
CA ILE A 556 -14.68 8.10 32.47
C ILE A 556 -13.62 7.86 31.42
N PHE A 557 -14.02 7.58 30.17
CA PHE A 557 -13.10 7.35 29.07
C PHE A 557 -12.24 8.59 28.77
N ASN A 558 -12.83 9.79 28.75
CA ASN A 558 -12.07 11.03 28.54
C ASN A 558 -11.03 11.27 29.64
N SER A 559 -11.38 10.98 30.92
CA SER A 559 -10.42 11.05 32.02
C SER A 559 -9.27 10.04 31.87
N TYR A 560 -9.57 8.84 31.36
CA TYR A 560 -8.56 7.82 31.05
C TYR A 560 -7.63 8.28 29.92
N LEU A 561 -8.16 8.78 28.82
CA LEU A 561 -7.37 9.32 27.70
C LEU A 561 -6.42 10.43 28.16
N LEU A 562 -6.89 11.34 29.02
CA LEU A 562 -6.02 12.40 29.56
C LEU A 562 -4.82 11.84 30.34
N LYS A 563 -5.03 10.79 31.13
CA LYS A 563 -3.93 10.11 31.84
C LYS A 563 -2.95 9.45 30.88
N LEU A 564 -3.44 8.78 29.84
CA LEU A 564 -2.59 8.15 28.84
C LEU A 564 -1.82 9.20 28.03
N THR A 565 -2.43 10.31 27.66
CA THR A 565 -1.77 11.45 27.01
C THR A 565 -0.63 11.99 27.87
N THR A 566 -0.87 12.13 29.19
CA THR A 566 0.15 12.56 30.16
C THR A 566 1.31 11.56 30.24
N SER A 567 1.02 10.25 30.14
CA SER A 567 2.05 9.21 30.11
C SER A 567 2.92 9.30 28.85
N ILE A 568 2.33 9.52 27.69
CA ILE A 568 3.08 9.74 26.41
C ILE A 568 3.97 10.98 26.54
N ASP A 569 3.46 12.09 27.09
CA ASP A 569 4.27 13.29 27.35
C ASP A 569 5.47 13.01 28.27
N ALA A 570 5.27 12.21 29.32
CA ALA A 570 6.34 11.86 30.25
C ALA A 570 7.44 11.00 29.57
N ILE A 571 7.03 10.02 28.75
CA ILE A 571 7.95 9.20 27.95
C ILE A 571 8.73 10.07 26.97
N GLY A 572 8.07 10.98 26.27
CA GLY A 572 8.69 11.90 25.33
C GLY A 572 9.73 12.80 26.04
N LYS A 573 9.39 13.37 27.18
CA LYS A 573 10.33 14.18 27.99
C LYS A 573 11.54 13.38 28.44
N ALA A 574 11.35 12.14 28.88
CA ALA A 574 12.44 11.26 29.27
C ALA A 574 13.35 10.92 28.08
N SER A 575 12.76 10.66 26.90
CA SER A 575 13.49 10.38 25.67
C SER A 575 14.32 11.59 25.20
N VAL A 576 13.75 12.78 25.24
CA VAL A 576 14.46 14.03 24.91
C VAL A 576 15.62 14.26 25.90
N LEU A 577 15.42 14.06 27.20
CA LEU A 577 16.47 14.21 28.20
C LEU A 577 17.62 13.22 27.98
N ASN A 578 17.32 11.97 27.62
CA ASN A 578 18.32 10.97 27.29
C ASN A 578 19.11 11.39 26.04
N PHE A 579 18.40 11.82 24.98
CA PHE A 579 19.03 12.32 23.77
C PHE A 579 19.91 13.54 24.03
N ASP A 580 19.44 14.54 24.78
CA ASP A 580 20.21 15.73 25.14
C ASP A 580 21.48 15.38 25.93
N SER A 581 21.42 14.36 26.79
CA SER A 581 22.60 13.87 27.53
C SER A 581 23.65 13.26 26.59
N TYR A 582 23.21 12.45 25.60
CA TYR A 582 24.09 11.93 24.57
C TYR A 582 24.69 13.04 23.70
N ALA A 583 23.86 13.96 23.26
CA ALA A 583 24.25 15.07 22.40
C ALA A 583 25.26 16.01 23.11
N ASP A 584 25.11 16.24 24.40
CA ASP A 584 26.08 17.03 25.20
C ASP A 584 27.44 16.34 25.24
N MET A 585 27.49 15.03 25.45
CA MET A 585 28.72 14.24 25.41
C MET A 585 29.37 14.34 24.00
N LYS A 586 28.58 14.18 22.94
CA LYS A 586 29.07 14.29 21.55
C LYS A 586 29.56 15.69 21.23
N ALA A 587 28.84 16.74 21.66
CA ALA A 587 29.26 18.14 21.50
C ALA A 587 30.64 18.38 22.08
N LYS A 588 30.86 17.91 23.33
CA LYS A 588 32.18 18.03 24.02
C LYS A 588 33.27 17.30 23.25
N SER A 589 33.01 16.13 22.73
CA SER A 589 33.98 15.38 21.92
C SER A 589 34.38 16.12 20.61
N LEU A 590 33.50 16.97 20.07
CA LEU A 590 33.74 17.82 18.90
C LEU A 590 34.36 19.19 19.27
N GLY A 591 34.62 19.46 20.57
CA GLY A 591 35.23 20.68 21.06
C GLY A 591 34.25 21.83 21.31
N PHE A 592 32.96 21.54 21.46
CA PHE A 592 31.97 22.51 21.98
C PHE A 592 31.95 22.47 23.50
N PRO A 593 31.60 23.57 24.19
CA PRO A 593 31.48 23.56 25.66
C PRO A 593 30.28 22.78 26.19
N GLY A 594 29.37 22.37 25.30
CA GLY A 594 28.15 21.65 25.56
C GLY A 594 27.07 22.07 24.53
N ILE A 595 25.82 21.66 24.78
CA ILE A 595 24.69 22.09 23.94
C ILE A 595 24.27 23.49 24.37
N ILE A 596 24.66 24.49 23.56
CA ILE A 596 24.39 25.93 23.81
C ILE A 596 23.55 26.58 22.70
N PHE A 597 22.97 25.75 21.82
CA PHE A 597 22.27 26.25 20.62
C PHE A 597 20.93 26.88 20.98
N LYS A 598 20.72 28.11 20.49
CA LYS A 598 19.46 28.84 20.63
C LYS A 598 18.60 28.59 19.39
N PRO A 599 17.26 28.64 19.52
CA PRO A 599 16.37 28.65 18.36
C PRO A 599 16.74 29.79 17.41
N ALA A 600 16.76 29.50 16.11
CA ALA A 600 16.92 30.53 15.10
C ALA A 600 15.69 31.46 15.07
N LEU A 601 15.84 32.69 14.56
CA LEU A 601 14.73 33.62 14.43
C LEU A 601 13.57 33.00 13.62
N LEU A 602 13.89 32.31 12.52
CA LEU A 602 12.91 31.64 11.68
C LEU A 602 12.14 30.52 12.43
N GLU A 603 12.84 29.73 13.25
CA GLU A 603 12.19 28.71 14.10
C GLU A 603 11.23 29.34 15.11
N THR A 604 11.60 30.51 15.66
CA THR A 604 10.75 31.25 16.60
C THR A 604 9.50 31.77 15.91
N ILE A 605 9.61 32.30 14.70
CA ILE A 605 8.49 32.73 13.86
C ILE A 605 7.61 31.52 13.49
N ALA A 606 8.21 30.42 13.01
CA ALA A 606 7.49 29.22 12.61
C ALA A 606 6.61 28.62 13.72
N LYS A 607 7.03 28.73 14.99
CA LYS A 607 6.23 28.28 16.15
C LYS A 607 4.93 29.06 16.34
N THR A 608 4.81 30.27 15.80
CA THR A 608 3.62 31.12 15.93
C THR A 608 2.64 30.94 14.77
N ILE A 609 3.03 30.26 13.71
CA ILE A 609 2.20 30.01 12.53
C ILE A 609 1.47 28.68 12.74
N LEU A 610 0.14 28.75 12.97
CA LEU A 610 -0.72 27.61 13.27
C LEU A 610 -1.77 27.43 12.17
N PRO A 611 -1.41 26.81 11.03
CA PRO A 611 -2.31 26.68 9.90
C PRO A 611 -3.48 25.74 10.24
N LYS A 612 -4.69 26.24 10.00
CA LYS A 612 -5.92 25.47 10.17
C LYS A 612 -6.66 25.36 8.85
N MET A 613 -6.97 24.14 8.44
CA MET A 613 -7.77 23.84 7.27
C MET A 613 -9.15 24.55 7.33
N THR A 614 -9.62 25.04 6.18
CA THR A 614 -10.98 25.59 6.01
C THR A 614 -11.94 24.54 5.45
N ASP A 615 -13.24 24.74 5.60
CA ASP A 615 -14.30 23.86 5.05
C ASP A 615 -14.23 23.76 3.51
N LEU A 616 -13.54 24.70 2.87
CA LEU A 616 -13.37 24.72 1.42
C LEU A 616 -12.61 23.49 0.92
N VAL A 617 -11.67 22.95 1.72
CA VAL A 617 -10.87 21.77 1.38
C VAL A 617 -11.76 20.54 1.17
N THR A 618 -12.68 20.28 2.11
CA THR A 618 -13.56 19.10 2.05
C THR A 618 -14.80 19.29 1.19
N SER A 619 -15.10 20.55 0.79
CA SER A 619 -16.35 20.90 0.11
C SER A 619 -16.58 20.16 -1.20
N LYS A 620 -15.48 19.84 -1.95
CA LYS A 620 -15.51 19.16 -3.25
C LYS A 620 -15.00 17.72 -3.21
N GLY A 621 -14.55 17.22 -2.06
CA GLY A 621 -14.05 15.85 -1.90
C GLY A 621 -12.66 15.65 -2.50
N TYR A 622 -12.38 14.44 -2.96
CA TYR A 622 -11.08 14.00 -3.45
C TYR A 622 -10.44 14.99 -4.42
N ARG A 623 -9.28 15.51 -4.04
CA ARG A 623 -8.49 16.52 -4.79
C ARG A 623 -9.26 17.77 -5.24
N GLY A 624 -10.49 17.99 -4.76
CA GLY A 624 -11.29 19.15 -5.17
C GLY A 624 -10.66 20.50 -4.80
N TYR A 625 -9.83 20.55 -3.76
CA TYR A 625 -9.03 21.73 -3.38
C TYR A 625 -8.00 22.14 -4.46
N SER A 626 -7.60 21.23 -5.35
CA SER A 626 -6.65 21.51 -6.43
C SER A 626 -7.16 22.62 -7.36
N GLU A 627 -8.47 22.77 -7.54
CA GLU A 627 -9.08 23.82 -8.35
C GLU A 627 -8.68 25.24 -7.85
N PHE A 628 -8.64 25.41 -6.53
CA PHE A 628 -8.26 26.69 -5.93
C PHE A 628 -6.76 26.96 -6.07
N MET A 629 -5.95 25.91 -6.00
CA MET A 629 -4.49 26.00 -6.23
C MET A 629 -4.15 26.34 -7.69
N ILE A 630 -4.91 25.81 -8.65
CA ILE A 630 -4.71 26.08 -10.08
C ILE A 630 -5.07 27.53 -10.42
N LYS A 631 -6.09 28.09 -9.77
CA LYS A 631 -6.56 29.47 -9.99
C LYS A 631 -5.68 30.56 -9.38
N LEU A 632 -4.69 30.19 -8.57
CA LEU A 632 -3.77 31.16 -7.97
C LEU A 632 -2.96 31.88 -9.04
N ASP A 633 -2.91 33.22 -8.91
CA ASP A 633 -2.06 34.07 -9.73
C ASP A 633 -0.57 33.73 -9.55
N GLN A 634 0.20 33.85 -10.63
CA GLN A 634 1.63 33.57 -10.59
C GLN A 634 2.37 34.47 -9.60
N SER A 635 1.91 35.70 -9.41
CA SER A 635 2.49 36.63 -8.44
C SER A 635 2.50 36.14 -7.00
N VAL A 636 1.52 35.28 -6.62
CA VAL A 636 1.50 34.63 -5.30
C VAL A 636 2.64 33.62 -5.20
N ARG A 637 2.89 32.84 -6.25
CA ARG A 637 3.99 31.87 -6.27
C ARG A 637 5.35 32.56 -6.28
N ASP A 638 5.46 33.71 -6.97
CA ASP A 638 6.68 34.52 -7.00
C ASP A 638 6.95 35.18 -5.64
N LYS A 639 5.88 35.53 -4.90
CA LYS A 639 5.98 36.10 -3.55
C LYS A 639 6.43 35.05 -2.51
N TYR A 640 6.04 33.81 -2.68
CA TYR A 640 6.33 32.69 -1.78
C TYR A 640 7.06 31.57 -2.52
N PRO A 641 8.32 31.79 -2.94
CA PRO A 641 9.06 30.83 -3.74
C PRO A 641 9.35 29.54 -2.95
N ILE A 642 9.22 28.38 -3.61
CA ILE A 642 9.64 27.08 -3.10
C ILE A 642 10.95 26.74 -3.81
N THR A 643 12.03 26.70 -3.07
CA THR A 643 13.40 26.60 -3.62
C THR A 643 14.09 25.27 -3.28
N GLY A 644 13.68 24.60 -2.22
CA GLY A 644 14.19 23.28 -1.82
C GLY A 644 13.60 22.15 -2.67
N GLY A 645 14.40 21.10 -2.87
CA GLY A 645 14.04 19.98 -3.73
C GLY A 645 13.06 18.97 -3.11
N ILE A 646 12.87 18.98 -1.78
CA ILE A 646 12.16 17.94 -1.04
C ILE A 646 11.10 18.59 -0.16
N LEU A 647 9.87 18.63 -0.67
CA LEU A 647 8.72 19.08 0.09
C LEU A 647 7.50 18.22 -0.29
N ASP A 648 7.10 17.33 0.59
CA ASP A 648 5.84 16.63 0.44
C ASP A 648 4.68 17.59 0.73
N ARG A 649 4.12 18.14 -0.36
CA ARG A 649 3.04 19.15 -0.31
C ARG A 649 1.71 18.54 0.10
N LEU A 650 1.48 17.27 -0.20
CA LEU A 650 0.24 16.60 0.17
C LEU A 650 0.21 16.34 1.67
N GLU A 651 1.29 15.77 2.20
CA GLU A 651 1.42 15.54 3.63
C GLU A 651 1.45 16.83 4.44
N LEU A 652 2.18 17.86 3.96
CA LEU A 652 2.16 19.19 4.59
C LEU A 652 0.73 19.72 4.73
N SER A 653 -0.08 19.60 3.65
CA SER A 653 -1.46 20.07 3.66
C SER A 653 -2.31 19.33 4.70
N ARG A 654 -2.17 18.02 4.79
CA ARG A 654 -2.85 17.17 5.79
C ARG A 654 -2.48 17.57 7.23
N LEU A 655 -1.23 17.98 7.46
CA LEU A 655 -0.74 18.42 8.77
C LEU A 655 -1.27 19.80 9.22
N CYS A 656 -1.97 20.55 8.37
CA CYS A 656 -2.57 21.86 8.68
C CYS A 656 -3.87 21.72 9.50
N ASN A 657 -3.77 21.25 10.73
CA ASN A 657 -4.90 20.89 11.60
C ASN A 657 -5.26 21.95 12.66
N GLY A 658 -4.58 23.10 12.67
CA GLY A 658 -4.77 24.19 13.67
C GLY A 658 -4.12 23.92 15.02
N LYS A 659 -3.40 22.81 15.20
CA LYS A 659 -2.65 22.44 16.41
C LYS A 659 -1.15 22.40 16.15
N ASN A 660 -0.74 21.93 14.99
CA ASN A 660 0.65 21.89 14.59
C ASN A 660 1.13 23.28 14.12
N SER A 661 2.22 23.77 14.69
CA SER A 661 2.90 24.93 14.14
C SER A 661 3.66 24.59 12.87
N ALA A 662 4.05 25.60 12.07
CA ALA A 662 4.89 25.37 10.90
C ALA A 662 6.21 24.66 11.24
N LEU A 663 6.75 24.87 12.45
CA LEU A 663 7.92 24.14 12.93
C LEU A 663 7.60 22.66 13.25
N ASP A 664 6.43 22.40 13.85
CA ASP A 664 5.99 21.02 14.11
C ASP A 664 5.73 20.27 12.81
N ILE A 665 5.12 20.94 11.81
CA ILE A 665 4.90 20.40 10.48
C ILE A 665 6.24 19.99 9.83
N LYS A 666 7.25 20.85 9.87
CA LYS A 666 8.58 20.49 9.38
C LYS A 666 9.13 19.24 10.05
N LYS A 667 9.06 19.15 11.39
CA LYS A 667 9.56 17.98 12.13
C LYS A 667 8.81 16.71 11.77
N LEU A 668 7.47 16.79 11.59
CA LEU A 668 6.64 15.67 11.19
C LEU A 668 7.00 15.19 9.77
N LEU A 669 7.23 16.11 8.84
CA LEU A 669 7.69 15.80 7.48
C LEU A 669 9.07 15.12 7.48
N ASP A 670 10.03 15.69 8.20
CA ASP A 670 11.40 15.16 8.27
C ASP A 670 11.44 13.75 8.90
N THR A 671 10.53 13.47 9.84
CA THR A 671 10.47 12.18 10.51
C THR A 671 9.97 11.08 9.58
N GLN A 672 9.05 11.39 8.66
CA GLN A 672 8.50 10.46 7.67
C GLN A 672 9.39 10.32 6.41
N SER A 673 10.29 11.27 6.16
CA SER A 673 11.09 11.29 4.93
C SER A 673 12.36 10.43 5.08
N GLU A 674 12.55 9.54 4.10
CA GLU A 674 13.82 8.83 3.90
C GLU A 674 14.77 9.59 2.94
N TYR A 675 14.25 10.58 2.20
CA TYR A 675 14.95 11.22 1.08
C TYR A 675 15.58 12.57 1.40
N GLY A 676 15.40 13.08 2.63
CA GLY A 676 16.00 14.33 3.03
C GLY A 676 15.13 15.20 3.94
N GLU A 677 15.60 16.40 4.21
CA GLU A 677 15.03 17.37 5.12
C GLU A 677 14.24 18.44 4.35
N ALA A 678 13.03 18.76 4.81
CA ALA A 678 12.26 19.90 4.27
C ALA A 678 12.89 21.22 4.72
N ASP A 679 13.00 22.19 3.80
CA ASP A 679 13.42 23.55 4.18
C ASP A 679 12.30 24.27 4.96
N LEU A 680 12.64 24.88 6.10
CA LEU A 680 11.64 25.53 6.96
C LEU A 680 11.01 26.76 6.29
N GLN A 681 11.76 27.49 5.47
CA GLN A 681 11.20 28.63 4.74
C GLN A 681 10.22 28.15 3.65
N ASP A 682 10.52 27.04 2.98
CA ASP A 682 9.62 26.45 1.99
C ASP A 682 8.33 25.92 2.63
N VAL A 683 8.40 25.33 3.83
CA VAL A 683 7.20 24.95 4.62
C VAL A 683 6.34 26.19 4.91
N ILE A 684 6.95 27.27 5.41
CA ILE A 684 6.24 28.52 5.69
C ILE A 684 5.65 29.11 4.41
N ASN A 685 6.43 29.17 3.33
CA ASN A 685 6.00 29.71 2.04
C ASN A 685 4.81 28.93 1.49
N TYR A 686 4.84 27.59 1.56
CA TYR A 686 3.73 26.77 1.09
C TYR A 686 2.45 26.95 1.94
N ILE A 687 2.58 27.10 3.26
CA ILE A 687 1.45 27.44 4.14
C ILE A 687 0.84 28.81 3.73
N TYR A 688 1.64 29.79 3.38
CA TYR A 688 1.11 31.07 2.87
C TYR A 688 0.45 30.94 1.50
N ILE A 689 0.97 30.09 0.61
CA ILE A 689 0.31 29.77 -0.67
C ILE A 689 -1.08 29.14 -0.40
N LEU A 690 -1.18 28.19 0.52
CA LEU A 690 -2.47 27.60 0.91
C LEU A 690 -3.43 28.64 1.50
N LYS A 691 -2.92 29.61 2.27
CA LYS A 691 -3.70 30.71 2.82
C LYS A 691 -4.25 31.63 1.73
N GLU A 692 -3.41 32.04 0.76
CA GLU A 692 -3.84 32.88 -0.36
C GLU A 692 -4.86 32.15 -1.26
N ALA A 693 -4.79 30.79 -1.32
CA ALA A 693 -5.81 29.97 -1.97
C ALA A 693 -7.12 29.83 -1.14
N GLY A 694 -7.18 30.38 0.09
CA GLY A 694 -8.31 30.25 0.99
C GLY A 694 -8.48 28.86 1.63
N LEU A 695 -7.48 27.96 1.49
CA LEU A 695 -7.54 26.59 1.96
C LEU A 695 -7.15 26.44 3.43
N VAL A 696 -6.36 27.39 3.97
CA VAL A 696 -6.03 27.46 5.40
C VAL A 696 -6.21 28.88 5.96
N THR A 697 -6.48 28.94 7.26
CA THR A 697 -6.35 30.17 8.08
C THR A 697 -5.12 30.04 8.97
N LEU A 698 -4.60 31.20 9.48
CA LEU A 698 -3.45 31.24 10.40
C LEU A 698 -3.88 31.83 11.74
#